data_b6cd872ae46aed0d55f9dde614e1ac3a
#
_entry.id   b6cd872ae46aed0d55f9dde614e1ac3a
#
_cell.length_a   1.000
_cell.length_b   1.000
_cell.length_c   1.000
_cell.angle_alpha   90.00
_cell.angle_beta   90.00
_cell.angle_gamma   90.00
#
_symmetry.space_group_name_H-M   'P 1'
#
loop_
_entity.id
_entity.type
_entity.pdbx_description
1 polymer ?
#
loop_
_entity_poly.entity_id
_entity_poly.type
_entity_poly.pdbx_seq_one_letter_code
_entity_poly.pdbx_strand_id
1 'polypeptide(L)'
;MAKKRELTKEEKIKSYKASSIEALTPLQHLRTRLNLTFGDERGCEEYPFSSQKNVAIREIWDNALGEVAIGVANLLRVTFYKNGVVKIEDNGRGIPTDISEDAYGNKVSGIFKALGLLQSGSALKGVQKGKFTTSQNGVGGSSTNGTSEWFKVRVFKDNEIYALDFLDYVPGLFDDNGIFKPAKDNSEIFVLKDNRSKEDKKLFPHGSSVEFKLNDKWFIVQYPFDKEDIIARIKGAAYLYPHTTMEVLDEQEDGSFDKQVFNSEEGIKELVDIQVGNNITKIIDFTGATAFREKGQGQNNPNIPKSATGETLLEYIDKEYNDGDLLNDERELYYSLAFNYNSGYDYVIDTYCNDIRTTLGGVHVQALEKALTDAFNTKFRSMKNGLNKNDGDVIVKDVEEGLTAVLSIKTNIPRFVGQEKQLLGGKELQKALYDSIYTQLINWLNKGSNRDEVEIIAKKVITAMKNRTRIQEQQELNREKNKVLKDSSMPVKLVDCEITHSPISEIFISEGDSALGGLKAIRDSRYQALFPIRGKILNVLKASPKDIMQNQETQDIIKCLDCGLGEDFDIEKMRYHNVIIAADADVDGSSISNLLITWFWVLMPEVIKQGRLFRMLSPLYEIIVSKDEIYYCVNAQEKADVEDKLKQENKEIKKINRFKGLGETQPDVLFEVGMNPETRRIAQITIEDVEKAEEIINLISGDDVDARKEWIMNNPYTPDVVEFNEEVE
;
A
#
# COMPACT_ATOMS: atom_id res chain seq x y z
N MET A 1 24.53 29.59 36.10
CA MET A 1 23.10 29.27 36.25
C MET A 1 22.87 28.61 37.59
N ALA A 2 22.13 29.22 38.50
CA ALA A 2 21.85 28.68 39.83
C ALA A 2 20.90 27.47 39.67
N LYS A 3 21.26 26.29 40.18
CA LYS A 3 20.37 25.13 40.28
C LYS A 3 19.13 25.55 41.07
N LYS A 4 17.97 25.58 40.42
CA LYS A 4 16.67 25.70 41.10
C LYS A 4 16.55 24.54 42.09
N ARG A 5 16.42 24.84 43.40
CA ARG A 5 16.17 23.86 44.46
C ARG A 5 14.86 23.14 44.14
N GLU A 6 14.88 21.81 44.11
CA GLU A 6 13.66 21.03 44.04
C GLU A 6 12.81 21.23 45.27
N LEU A 7 11.52 21.51 45.04
CA LEU A 7 10.55 21.66 46.13
C LEU A 7 10.30 20.31 46.83
N THR A 8 10.18 20.31 48.13
CA THR A 8 9.76 19.11 48.89
C THR A 8 8.34 18.69 48.54
N LYS A 9 7.96 17.46 48.88
CA LYS A 9 6.59 16.93 48.62
C LYS A 9 5.49 17.83 49.24
N GLU A 10 5.73 18.32 50.45
CA GLU A 10 4.81 19.23 51.13
C GLU A 10 4.74 20.63 50.51
N GLU A 11 5.85 21.16 50.04
CA GLU A 11 5.88 22.43 49.30
C GLU A 11 5.17 22.30 47.96
N LYS A 12 5.32 21.16 47.23
CA LYS A 12 4.56 20.85 45.99
C LYS A 12 3.06 20.80 46.24
N ILE A 13 2.61 20.17 47.34
CA ILE A 13 1.20 20.13 47.74
C ILE A 13 0.65 21.51 48.06
N LYS A 14 1.36 22.29 48.86
CA LYS A 14 0.92 23.63 49.25
C LYS A 14 0.97 24.66 48.12
N SER A 15 1.82 24.47 47.15
CA SER A 15 1.92 25.36 45.97
C SER A 15 0.82 25.07 44.89
N TYR A 16 0.13 23.93 44.95
CA TYR A 16 -0.94 23.61 43.99
C TYR A 16 -2.22 24.36 44.39
N LYS A 17 -2.48 25.45 43.70
CA LYS A 17 -3.64 26.34 43.91
C LYS A 17 -4.36 26.51 42.57
N ALA A 18 -5.58 27.05 42.57
CA ALA A 18 -6.30 27.39 41.34
C ALA A 18 -5.46 28.26 40.39
N SER A 19 -4.61 29.15 40.92
CA SER A 19 -3.66 29.95 40.13
C SER A 19 -2.53 29.13 39.48
N SER A 20 -2.37 27.87 39.85
CA SER A 20 -1.42 26.93 39.21
C SER A 20 -2.03 26.23 37.98
N ILE A 21 -3.32 26.39 37.76
CA ILE A 21 -4.05 25.87 36.61
C ILE A 21 -4.11 27.00 35.56
N GLU A 22 -3.41 26.78 34.45
CA GLU A 22 -3.41 27.74 33.33
C GLU A 22 -4.55 27.41 32.39
N ALA A 23 -5.42 28.39 32.14
CA ALA A 23 -6.49 28.29 31.16
C ALA A 23 -6.03 28.93 29.82
N LEU A 24 -5.92 28.16 28.79
CA LEU A 24 -5.57 28.63 27.46
C LEU A 24 -6.83 29.07 26.69
N THR A 25 -6.71 30.12 25.88
CA THR A 25 -7.74 30.39 24.88
C THR A 25 -7.75 29.30 23.82
N PRO A 26 -8.85 29.10 23.08
CA PRO A 26 -8.91 28.09 22.02
C PRO A 26 -7.76 28.19 21.00
N LEU A 27 -7.37 29.41 20.62
CA LEU A 27 -6.23 29.65 19.72
C LEU A 27 -4.88 29.31 20.36
N GLN A 28 -4.68 29.67 21.62
CA GLN A 28 -3.46 29.28 22.36
C GLN A 28 -3.38 27.78 22.53
N HIS A 29 -4.50 27.10 22.82
CA HIS A 29 -4.57 25.65 22.93
C HIS A 29 -4.20 24.99 21.58
N LEU A 30 -4.79 25.45 20.47
CA LEU A 30 -4.45 24.99 19.14
C LEU A 30 -2.93 25.08 18.87
N ARG A 31 -2.36 26.29 19.06
CA ARG A 31 -0.95 26.58 18.74
C ARG A 31 0.05 25.87 19.64
N THR A 32 -0.35 25.46 20.83
CA THR A 32 0.51 24.71 21.78
C THR A 32 0.31 23.19 21.71
N ARG A 33 -0.75 22.71 21.08
CA ARG A 33 -1.14 21.31 21.02
C ARG A 33 -1.58 20.89 19.62
N LEU A 34 -0.75 21.18 18.60
CA LEU A 34 -1.05 20.88 17.20
C LEU A 34 -1.37 19.41 16.94
N ASN A 35 -0.71 18.50 17.68
CA ASN A 35 -0.94 17.07 17.56
C ASN A 35 -2.39 16.64 17.86
N LEU A 36 -3.13 17.38 18.67
CA LEU A 36 -4.54 17.11 18.92
C LEU A 36 -5.44 17.47 17.75
N THR A 37 -4.97 18.37 16.87
CA THR A 37 -5.75 18.85 15.71
C THR A 37 -5.26 18.27 14.40
N PHE A 38 -3.94 18.20 14.22
CA PHE A 38 -3.32 17.81 12.95
C PHE A 38 -2.59 16.44 13.03
N GLY A 39 -2.69 15.72 14.16
CA GLY A 39 -2.02 14.44 14.34
C GLY A 39 -0.53 14.54 14.63
N ASP A 40 0.18 13.44 14.42
CA ASP A 40 1.60 13.34 14.70
C ASP A 40 2.46 14.10 13.68
N GLU A 41 3.67 14.48 14.11
CA GLU A 41 4.63 15.21 13.30
C GLU A 41 5.64 14.24 12.64
N ARG A 42 5.99 14.53 11.39
CA ARG A 42 7.16 13.96 10.71
C ARG A 42 8.27 15.01 10.68
N GLY A 43 9.45 14.64 10.28
CA GLY A 43 10.56 15.57 10.15
C GLY A 43 11.81 15.07 10.86
N CYS A 44 12.14 13.83 10.64
CA CYS A 44 13.45 13.24 10.89
C CYS A 44 14.19 13.04 9.57
N GLU A 45 15.40 12.52 9.61
CA GLU A 45 16.18 12.24 8.39
C GLU A 45 15.45 11.32 7.41
N GLU A 46 14.69 10.34 7.93
CA GLU A 46 13.91 9.38 7.15
C GLU A 46 12.65 10.01 6.54
N TYR A 47 12.03 10.98 7.23
CA TYR A 47 10.81 11.67 6.80
C TYR A 47 10.98 13.19 6.94
N PRO A 48 11.59 13.86 5.95
CA PRO A 48 11.94 15.28 6.04
C PRO A 48 10.76 16.24 5.90
N PHE A 49 9.55 15.74 5.62
CA PHE A 49 8.35 16.56 5.43
C PHE A 49 7.41 16.51 6.64
N SER A 50 6.72 17.62 6.92
CA SER A 50 5.76 17.74 8.02
C SER A 50 4.41 17.13 7.66
N SER A 51 3.96 16.14 8.41
CA SER A 51 2.60 15.59 8.27
C SER A 51 1.53 16.56 8.79
N GLN A 52 1.82 17.37 9.81
CA GLN A 52 0.89 18.37 10.35
C GLN A 52 0.59 19.46 9.32
N LYS A 53 1.59 19.94 8.57
CA LYS A 53 1.38 20.88 7.47
C LYS A 53 0.52 20.28 6.36
N ASN A 54 0.73 19.00 6.02
CA ASN A 54 -0.10 18.29 5.06
C ASN A 54 -1.55 18.21 5.52
N VAL A 55 -1.80 17.89 6.78
CA VAL A 55 -3.16 17.85 7.34
C VAL A 55 -3.81 19.21 7.30
N ALA A 56 -3.09 20.30 7.67
CA ALA A 56 -3.61 21.66 7.59
C ALA A 56 -4.03 22.06 6.16
N ILE A 57 -3.23 21.69 5.14
CA ILE A 57 -3.57 21.97 3.73
C ILE A 57 -4.77 21.11 3.31
N ARG A 58 -4.80 19.84 3.70
CA ARG A 58 -5.89 18.91 3.39
C ARG A 58 -7.23 19.36 3.98
N GLU A 59 -7.27 19.98 5.14
CA GLU A 59 -8.50 20.49 5.74
C GLU A 59 -9.19 21.56 4.87
N ILE A 60 -8.44 22.41 4.18
CA ILE A 60 -9.02 23.37 3.22
C ILE A 60 -9.45 22.65 1.93
N TRP A 61 -8.65 21.70 1.45
CA TRP A 61 -9.01 20.85 0.32
C TRP A 61 -10.30 20.06 0.58
N ASP A 62 -10.41 19.42 1.75
CA ASP A 62 -11.58 18.63 2.14
C ASP A 62 -12.86 19.48 2.21
N ASN A 63 -12.76 20.76 2.57
CA ASN A 63 -13.90 21.69 2.52
C ASN A 63 -14.35 21.92 1.07
N ALA A 64 -13.42 22.15 0.13
CA ALA A 64 -13.72 22.30 -1.28
C ALA A 64 -14.28 20.98 -1.88
N LEU A 65 -13.70 19.83 -1.51
CA LEU A 65 -14.18 18.52 -1.92
C LEU A 65 -15.60 18.24 -1.41
N GLY A 66 -15.96 18.80 -0.27
CA GLY A 66 -17.33 18.74 0.25
C GLY A 66 -18.38 19.33 -0.70
N GLU A 67 -18.05 20.34 -1.51
CA GLU A 67 -18.94 20.91 -2.53
C GLU A 67 -19.09 19.98 -3.73
N VAL A 68 -18.06 19.18 -4.05
CA VAL A 68 -18.16 18.10 -5.05
C VAL A 68 -19.04 16.96 -4.52
N ALA A 69 -18.84 16.58 -3.26
CA ALA A 69 -19.58 15.48 -2.64
C ALA A 69 -21.10 15.70 -2.62
N ILE A 70 -21.54 16.95 -2.57
CA ILE A 70 -22.97 17.30 -2.66
C ILE A 70 -23.43 17.62 -4.09
N GLY A 71 -22.55 17.44 -5.09
CA GLY A 71 -22.88 17.57 -6.52
C GLY A 71 -23.03 18.99 -7.04
N VAL A 72 -22.48 20.00 -6.36
CA VAL A 72 -22.59 21.40 -6.78
C VAL A 72 -21.30 21.98 -7.35
N ALA A 73 -20.15 21.38 -7.02
CA ALA A 73 -18.88 21.69 -7.69
C ALA A 73 -18.49 20.54 -8.64
N ASN A 74 -17.82 20.88 -9.73
CA ASN A 74 -17.23 19.93 -10.68
C ASN A 74 -15.81 20.32 -11.10
N LEU A 75 -15.27 21.39 -10.53
CA LEU A 75 -13.90 21.83 -10.73
C LEU A 75 -13.30 22.27 -9.39
N LEU A 76 -12.17 21.65 -9.06
CA LEU A 76 -11.30 22.06 -7.97
C LEU A 76 -9.90 22.34 -8.50
N ARG A 77 -9.25 23.37 -7.96
CA ARG A 77 -7.87 23.72 -8.32
C ARG A 77 -7.04 23.93 -7.06
N VAL A 78 -5.86 23.32 -7.02
CA VAL A 78 -4.84 23.59 -6.02
C VAL A 78 -3.63 24.20 -6.72
N THR A 79 -3.13 25.31 -6.19
CA THR A 79 -1.91 25.94 -6.66
C THR A 79 -0.87 25.95 -5.56
N PHE A 80 0.28 25.39 -5.83
CA PHE A 80 1.47 25.45 -4.98
C PHE A 80 2.42 26.51 -5.50
N TYR A 81 2.74 27.48 -4.64
CA TYR A 81 3.72 28.51 -4.95
C TYR A 81 5.06 28.19 -4.28
N LYS A 82 6.18 28.56 -4.90
CA LYS A 82 7.54 28.34 -4.40
C LYS A 82 7.80 28.88 -2.99
N ASN A 83 7.14 30.00 -2.64
CA ASN A 83 7.30 30.65 -1.33
C ASN A 83 6.52 29.95 -0.22
N GLY A 84 6.00 28.74 -0.47
CA GLY A 84 5.21 27.95 0.49
C GLY A 84 3.75 28.40 0.64
N VAL A 85 3.28 29.29 -0.23
CA VAL A 85 1.87 29.65 -0.32
C VAL A 85 1.10 28.53 -1.01
N VAL A 86 -0.09 28.25 -0.53
CA VAL A 86 -1.04 27.32 -1.14
C VAL A 86 -2.34 28.04 -1.41
N LYS A 87 -2.92 27.84 -2.60
CA LYS A 87 -4.22 28.35 -2.99
C LYS A 87 -5.12 27.20 -3.39
N ILE A 88 -6.34 27.18 -2.88
CA ILE A 88 -7.35 26.16 -3.16
C ILE A 88 -8.62 26.85 -3.63
N GLU A 89 -9.15 26.43 -4.77
CA GLU A 89 -10.30 27.02 -5.44
C GLU A 89 -11.33 25.94 -5.79
N ASP A 90 -12.60 26.27 -5.60
CA ASP A 90 -13.74 25.45 -6.02
C ASP A 90 -14.76 26.30 -6.80
N ASN A 91 -15.55 25.66 -7.66
CA ASN A 91 -16.69 26.28 -8.32
C ASN A 91 -18.03 25.85 -7.69
N GLY A 92 -18.04 25.63 -6.37
CA GLY A 92 -19.20 25.27 -5.58
C GLY A 92 -20.11 26.46 -5.24
N ARG A 93 -20.91 26.34 -4.17
CA ARG A 93 -21.83 27.39 -3.70
C ARG A 93 -21.12 28.64 -3.17
N GLY A 94 -19.85 28.46 -2.79
CA GLY A 94 -19.13 29.47 -2.03
C GLY A 94 -19.46 29.43 -0.52
N ILE A 95 -18.52 29.91 0.27
CA ILE A 95 -18.71 30.07 1.72
C ILE A 95 -19.82 31.09 1.97
N PRO A 96 -20.73 30.87 2.94
CA PRO A 96 -21.79 31.85 3.26
C PRO A 96 -21.22 33.23 3.55
N THR A 97 -21.86 34.28 2.99
CA THR A 97 -21.45 35.67 3.15
C THR A 97 -22.43 36.51 3.98
N ASP A 98 -23.57 35.93 4.36
CA ASP A 98 -24.56 36.56 5.22
C ASP A 98 -24.06 36.72 6.67
N ILE A 99 -24.71 37.62 7.40
CA ILE A 99 -24.43 37.87 8.81
C ILE A 99 -25.37 36.98 9.65
N SER A 100 -24.79 36.29 10.62
CA SER A 100 -25.55 35.48 11.58
C SER A 100 -24.99 35.65 12.99
N GLU A 101 -25.61 35.03 13.99
CA GLU A 101 -25.08 35.02 15.36
C GLU A 101 -24.19 33.79 15.61
N ASP A 102 -23.16 34.01 16.42
CA ASP A 102 -22.34 32.89 16.98
C ASP A 102 -23.06 32.25 18.19
N ALA A 103 -22.42 31.30 18.85
CA ALA A 103 -22.97 30.62 20.03
C ALA A 103 -23.16 31.56 21.24
N TYR A 104 -22.57 32.74 21.24
CA TYR A 104 -22.63 33.75 22.30
C TYR A 104 -23.54 34.91 21.96
N GLY A 105 -24.24 34.88 20.82
CA GLY A 105 -25.12 35.95 20.35
C GLY A 105 -24.41 37.13 19.68
N ASN A 106 -23.12 37.04 19.37
CA ASN A 106 -22.40 38.07 18.65
C ASN A 106 -22.69 37.96 17.15
N LYS A 107 -22.85 39.10 16.48
CA LYS A 107 -22.98 39.16 15.01
C LYS A 107 -21.64 38.83 14.37
N VAL A 108 -21.64 37.89 13.46
CA VAL A 108 -20.45 37.45 12.71
C VAL A 108 -20.81 37.19 11.25
N SER A 109 -19.90 37.47 10.33
CA SER A 109 -20.04 37.10 8.92
C SER A 109 -19.93 35.59 8.73
N GLY A 110 -20.58 35.04 7.71
CA GLY A 110 -20.51 33.60 7.40
C GLY A 110 -19.07 33.15 7.13
N ILE A 111 -18.23 33.98 6.48
CA ILE A 111 -16.81 33.68 6.26
C ILE A 111 -16.07 33.57 7.61
N PHE A 112 -16.25 34.56 8.49
CA PHE A 112 -15.65 34.56 9.81
C PHE A 112 -16.14 33.36 10.64
N LYS A 113 -17.43 33.06 10.57
CA LYS A 113 -18.01 31.90 11.26
C LYS A 113 -17.41 30.59 10.80
N ALA A 114 -17.18 30.41 9.50
CA ALA A 114 -16.61 29.18 8.93
C ALA A 114 -15.10 29.02 9.18
N LEU A 115 -14.34 30.10 9.12
CA LEU A 115 -12.87 30.07 9.08
C LEU A 115 -12.17 30.87 10.19
N GLY A 116 -12.92 31.68 10.94
CA GLY A 116 -12.42 32.48 12.05
C GLY A 116 -12.83 31.98 13.44
N LEU A 117 -13.83 31.09 13.54
CA LEU A 117 -14.25 30.51 14.80
C LEU A 117 -13.81 29.06 14.90
N LEU A 118 -13.04 28.73 15.95
CA LEU A 118 -12.74 27.35 16.29
C LEU A 118 -14.03 26.66 16.81
N GLN A 119 -14.25 25.41 16.40
CA GLN A 119 -15.46 24.63 16.72
C GLN A 119 -16.75 25.17 16.04
N SER A 120 -16.64 25.63 14.82
CA SER A 120 -17.77 26.03 14.00
C SER A 120 -17.84 25.19 12.72
N GLY A 121 -19.02 24.75 12.32
CA GLY A 121 -19.20 24.02 11.04
C GLY A 121 -20.64 23.55 10.85
N SER A 122 -21.05 23.41 9.60
CA SER A 122 -22.38 22.93 9.23
C SER A 122 -22.64 21.47 9.69
N ALA A 123 -21.57 20.72 9.92
CA ALA A 123 -21.63 19.33 10.41
C ALA A 123 -22.00 19.22 11.91
N LEU A 124 -21.89 20.31 12.68
CA LEU A 124 -22.19 20.31 14.11
C LEU A 124 -23.69 20.40 14.42
N LYS A 125 -24.54 20.80 13.48
CA LYS A 125 -25.99 20.89 13.64
C LYS A 125 -26.70 19.61 13.20
N GLY A 126 -26.50 18.53 13.95
CA GLY A 126 -27.22 17.27 13.75
C GLY A 126 -26.91 16.56 12.42
N VAL A 127 -27.19 15.29 12.38
CA VAL A 127 -27.04 14.43 11.22
C VAL A 127 -28.08 14.84 10.17
N GLN A 128 -27.72 15.62 9.16
CA GLN A 128 -28.60 15.80 8.01
C GLN A 128 -28.52 14.55 7.13
N LYS A 129 -29.68 13.91 6.91
CA LYS A 129 -29.80 12.75 6.00
C LYS A 129 -29.15 13.09 4.65
N GLY A 130 -28.29 12.17 4.16
CA GLY A 130 -27.63 12.31 2.87
C GLY A 130 -26.41 13.24 2.82
N LYS A 131 -25.95 13.79 3.95
CA LYS A 131 -24.71 14.58 3.97
C LYS A 131 -23.55 13.79 4.56
N PHE A 132 -22.62 13.44 3.70
CA PHE A 132 -21.39 12.75 4.06
C PHE A 132 -20.24 13.76 3.96
N THR A 133 -19.78 14.27 5.10
CA THR A 133 -18.69 15.25 5.14
C THR A 133 -17.43 14.64 5.76
N THR A 134 -16.29 15.00 5.21
CA THR A 134 -14.97 14.68 5.78
C THR A 134 -14.69 15.49 7.03
N SER A 135 -15.28 16.68 7.15
CA SER A 135 -15.10 17.61 8.27
C SER A 135 -16.06 17.29 9.40
N GLN A 136 -15.61 16.46 10.36
CA GLN A 136 -16.42 16.02 11.50
C GLN A 136 -16.46 16.99 12.68
N ASN A 137 -15.34 17.69 12.92
CA ASN A 137 -15.16 18.45 14.16
C ASN A 137 -15.38 19.96 13.99
N GLY A 138 -15.64 20.44 12.77
CA GLY A 138 -15.84 21.87 12.49
C GLY A 138 -14.67 22.76 12.90
N VAL A 139 -13.44 22.21 12.93
CA VAL A 139 -12.24 22.94 13.39
C VAL A 139 -11.18 23.06 12.30
N GLY A 140 -11.25 22.31 11.21
CA GLY A 140 -10.18 22.19 10.24
C GLY A 140 -9.78 23.52 9.59
N GLY A 141 -10.71 24.17 8.92
CA GLY A 141 -10.43 25.43 8.22
C GLY A 141 -9.98 26.55 9.17
N SER A 142 -10.63 26.68 10.33
CA SER A 142 -10.26 27.68 11.33
C SER A 142 -8.92 27.37 12.00
N SER A 143 -8.54 26.09 12.13
CA SER A 143 -7.24 25.68 12.63
C SER A 143 -6.12 25.98 11.64
N THR A 144 -6.36 25.77 10.35
CA THR A 144 -5.40 26.15 9.29
C THR A 144 -5.18 27.66 9.29
N ASN A 145 -6.27 28.44 9.37
CA ASN A 145 -6.17 29.90 9.55
C ASN A 145 -5.37 30.25 10.82
N GLY A 146 -5.68 29.63 11.96
CA GLY A 146 -5.03 29.86 13.24
C GLY A 146 -3.53 29.57 13.27
N THR A 147 -3.05 28.76 12.32
CA THR A 147 -1.62 28.39 12.17
C THR A 147 -0.95 29.02 10.96
N SER A 148 -1.65 29.89 10.23
CA SER A 148 -1.12 30.62 9.07
C SER A 148 -0.50 31.97 9.46
N GLU A 149 0.50 32.42 8.69
CA GLU A 149 1.00 33.80 8.75
C GLU A 149 -0.08 34.78 8.31
N TRP A 150 -0.69 34.46 7.19
CA TRP A 150 -1.83 35.15 6.64
C TRP A 150 -2.73 34.14 5.89
N PHE A 151 -4.01 34.53 5.77
CA PHE A 151 -5.02 33.67 5.20
C PHE A 151 -6.05 34.55 4.47
N LYS A 152 -6.23 34.36 3.17
CA LYS A 152 -7.09 35.18 2.31
C LYS A 152 -8.25 34.35 1.80
N VAL A 153 -9.46 34.87 1.91
CA VAL A 153 -10.68 34.23 1.45
C VAL A 153 -11.38 35.11 0.42
N ARG A 154 -11.74 34.49 -0.68
CA ARG A 154 -12.53 35.13 -1.74
C ARG A 154 -13.72 34.23 -2.05
N VAL A 155 -14.93 34.80 -2.03
CA VAL A 155 -16.15 34.11 -2.42
C VAL A 155 -16.72 34.82 -3.66
N PHE A 156 -16.92 34.03 -4.70
CA PHE A 156 -17.41 34.50 -5.99
C PHE A 156 -18.93 34.33 -6.06
N LYS A 157 -19.66 35.42 -6.12
CA LYS A 157 -21.13 35.41 -6.14
C LYS A 157 -21.66 36.67 -6.75
N ASP A 158 -22.68 36.57 -7.57
CA ASP A 158 -23.42 37.71 -8.14
C ASP A 158 -22.54 38.72 -8.88
N ASN A 159 -21.45 38.27 -9.54
CA ASN A 159 -20.42 39.09 -10.20
C ASN A 159 -19.60 40.00 -9.25
N GLU A 160 -19.64 39.74 -7.98
CA GLU A 160 -18.85 40.40 -6.93
C GLU A 160 -17.91 39.38 -6.26
N ILE A 161 -16.88 39.89 -5.60
CA ILE A 161 -15.98 39.12 -4.74
C ILE A 161 -16.20 39.58 -3.31
N TYR A 162 -16.75 38.69 -2.49
CA TYR A 162 -16.79 38.88 -1.05
C TYR A 162 -15.48 38.43 -0.45
N ALA A 163 -14.82 39.26 0.30
CA ALA A 163 -13.47 39.07 0.80
C ALA A 163 -13.38 39.22 2.31
N LEU A 164 -12.62 38.34 2.93
CA LEU A 164 -12.15 38.51 4.30
C LEU A 164 -10.75 37.87 4.40
N ASP A 165 -9.80 38.68 4.83
CA ASP A 165 -8.43 38.22 5.03
C ASP A 165 -8.12 38.13 6.53
N PHE A 166 -7.10 37.38 6.87
CA PHE A 166 -6.60 37.29 8.23
C PHE A 166 -5.08 37.45 8.24
N LEU A 167 -4.59 38.25 9.18
CA LEU A 167 -3.17 38.34 9.50
C LEU A 167 -2.97 37.86 10.93
N ASP A 168 -2.24 36.77 11.10
CA ASP A 168 -2.06 36.12 12.41
C ASP A 168 -3.40 35.91 13.17
N TYR A 169 -4.42 35.43 12.44
CA TYR A 169 -5.79 35.17 12.92
C TYR A 169 -6.66 36.41 13.18
N VAL A 170 -6.15 37.62 12.98
CA VAL A 170 -6.94 38.86 13.06
C VAL A 170 -7.67 39.11 11.73
N PRO A 171 -9.01 39.25 11.72
CA PRO A 171 -9.76 39.48 10.48
C PRO A 171 -9.55 40.92 9.94
N GLY A 172 -9.59 41.07 8.60
CA GLY A 172 -9.40 42.34 7.92
C GLY A 172 -9.33 42.19 6.41
N LEU A 173 -8.60 43.07 5.73
CA LEU A 173 -8.34 42.99 4.31
C LEU A 173 -6.95 43.54 3.97
N PHE A 174 -6.23 42.87 3.09
CA PHE A 174 -5.03 43.41 2.44
C PHE A 174 -5.46 44.32 1.27
N ASP A 175 -4.92 45.51 1.21
CA ASP A 175 -5.09 46.40 0.06
C ASP A 175 -4.15 46.00 -1.10
N ASP A 176 -4.28 46.69 -2.25
CA ASP A 176 -3.49 46.42 -3.46
C ASP A 176 -1.96 46.60 -3.26
N ASN A 177 -1.54 47.29 -2.22
CA ASN A 177 -0.13 47.46 -1.85
C ASN A 177 0.34 46.40 -0.83
N GLY A 178 -0.51 45.44 -0.45
CA GLY A 178 -0.22 44.42 0.55
C GLY A 178 -0.29 44.94 2.01
N ILE A 179 -0.86 46.08 2.25
CA ILE A 179 -1.03 46.64 3.61
C ILE A 179 -2.31 46.10 4.22
N PHE A 180 -2.19 45.46 5.38
CA PHE A 180 -3.32 44.89 6.10
C PHE A 180 -4.09 45.95 6.89
N LYS A 181 -5.42 45.96 6.73
CA LYS A 181 -6.36 46.82 7.49
C LYS A 181 -7.30 45.90 8.30
N PRO A 182 -7.23 45.93 9.64
CA PRO A 182 -8.13 45.14 10.47
C PRO A 182 -9.59 45.48 10.23
N ALA A 183 -10.46 44.48 10.30
CA ALA A 183 -11.91 44.68 10.29
C ALA A 183 -12.37 45.39 11.55
N LYS A 184 -13.48 46.13 11.48
CA LYS A 184 -14.08 46.84 12.63
C LYS A 184 -14.58 45.86 13.70
N ASP A 185 -15.17 44.76 13.22
CA ASP A 185 -15.66 43.67 14.05
C ASP A 185 -15.76 42.38 13.19
N ASN A 186 -16.18 41.29 13.80
CA ASN A 186 -16.25 39.97 13.15
C ASN A 186 -17.42 39.80 12.19
N SER A 187 -18.32 40.83 12.07
CA SER A 187 -19.41 40.83 11.10
C SER A 187 -19.03 41.54 9.79
N GLU A 188 -17.92 42.29 9.76
CA GLU A 188 -17.49 42.98 8.58
C GLU A 188 -17.03 42.04 7.48
N ILE A 189 -17.49 42.32 6.26
CA ILE A 189 -17.09 41.64 5.05
C ILE A 189 -16.84 42.69 3.96
N PHE A 190 -15.82 42.49 3.17
CA PHE A 190 -15.43 43.44 2.12
C PHE A 190 -15.96 42.98 0.77
N VAL A 191 -16.56 43.88 0.01
CA VAL A 191 -17.03 43.61 -1.36
C VAL A 191 -16.05 44.22 -2.33
N LEU A 192 -15.42 43.41 -3.15
CA LEU A 192 -14.44 43.82 -4.15
C LEU A 192 -15.02 43.68 -5.56
N LYS A 193 -14.56 44.54 -6.47
CA LYS A 193 -14.87 44.37 -7.89
C LYS A 193 -14.17 43.14 -8.43
N ASP A 194 -14.89 42.31 -9.16
CA ASP A 194 -14.32 41.14 -9.80
C ASP A 194 -13.41 41.53 -10.99
N ASN A 195 -12.10 41.50 -10.74
CA ASN A 195 -11.04 41.78 -11.71
C ASN A 195 -10.39 40.52 -12.30
N ARG A 196 -10.95 39.31 -12.02
CA ARG A 196 -10.42 38.05 -12.55
C ARG A 196 -10.43 38.03 -14.07
N SER A 197 -9.60 37.17 -14.67
CA SER A 197 -9.60 36.94 -16.10
C SER A 197 -10.96 36.44 -16.61
N LYS A 198 -11.24 36.62 -17.90
CA LYS A 198 -12.47 36.09 -18.50
C LYS A 198 -12.53 34.57 -18.41
N GLU A 199 -11.39 33.91 -18.44
CA GLU A 199 -11.25 32.45 -18.34
C GLU A 199 -11.59 31.99 -16.91
N ASP A 200 -11.00 32.64 -15.89
CA ASP A 200 -11.29 32.29 -14.49
C ASP A 200 -12.75 32.53 -14.13
N LYS A 201 -13.36 33.62 -14.63
CA LYS A 201 -14.79 33.88 -14.45
C LYS A 201 -15.68 32.82 -15.09
N LYS A 202 -15.22 32.21 -16.20
CA LYS A 202 -15.93 31.10 -16.84
C LYS A 202 -15.74 29.78 -16.08
N LEU A 203 -14.55 29.50 -15.56
CA LEU A 203 -14.24 28.30 -14.81
C LEU A 203 -14.82 28.31 -13.39
N PHE A 204 -14.77 29.47 -12.74
CA PHE A 204 -15.27 29.70 -11.39
C PHE A 204 -16.31 30.84 -11.38
N PRO A 205 -17.51 30.65 -11.99
CA PRO A 205 -18.55 31.66 -12.02
C PRO A 205 -19.09 31.97 -10.62
N HIS A 206 -19.04 31.01 -9.75
CA HIS A 206 -19.32 31.03 -8.32
C HIS A 206 -18.32 30.16 -7.60
N GLY A 207 -18.30 30.14 -6.27
CA GLY A 207 -17.43 29.30 -5.48
C GLY A 207 -16.54 30.07 -4.52
N SER A 208 -15.50 29.39 -4.03
CA SER A 208 -14.56 29.98 -3.09
C SER A 208 -13.11 29.83 -3.57
N SER A 209 -12.28 30.76 -3.14
CA SER A 209 -10.83 30.70 -3.26
C SER A 209 -10.22 30.99 -1.88
N VAL A 210 -9.41 30.10 -1.38
CA VAL A 210 -8.67 30.23 -0.12
C VAL A 210 -7.19 30.16 -0.42
N GLU A 211 -6.46 31.22 -0.08
CA GLU A 211 -5.02 31.35 -0.28
C GLU A 211 -4.35 31.62 1.06
N PHE A 212 -3.33 30.86 1.41
CA PHE A 212 -2.72 30.98 2.73
C PHE A 212 -1.24 30.59 2.74
N LYS A 213 -0.54 31.04 3.75
CA LYS A 213 0.82 30.64 4.06
C LYS A 213 0.89 30.17 5.49
N LEU A 214 1.25 28.90 5.71
CA LEU A 214 1.45 28.34 7.03
C LEU A 214 2.64 29.01 7.75
N ASN A 215 2.53 29.24 9.05
CA ASN A 215 3.55 29.88 9.86
C ASN A 215 4.39 28.83 10.58
N ASP A 216 5.64 28.65 10.13
CA ASP A 216 6.59 27.68 10.67
C ASP A 216 6.83 27.80 12.19
N LYS A 217 6.55 28.97 12.76
CA LYS A 217 6.67 29.23 14.20
C LYS A 217 5.83 28.27 15.05
N TRP A 218 4.70 27.82 14.53
CA TRP A 218 3.76 27.00 15.29
C TRP A 218 4.04 25.51 15.17
N PHE A 219 4.71 25.06 14.11
CA PHE A 219 5.01 23.66 13.88
C PHE A 219 6.29 23.25 14.61
N ILE A 220 6.26 22.08 15.27
CA ILE A 220 7.39 21.53 16.02
C ILE A 220 8.56 21.29 15.09
N VAL A 221 8.28 20.77 13.91
CA VAL A 221 9.25 20.49 12.85
C VAL A 221 9.03 21.49 11.72
N GLN A 222 10.08 22.30 11.46
CA GLN A 222 10.04 23.37 10.46
C GLN A 222 10.40 22.87 9.04
N TYR A 223 9.96 21.67 8.70
CA TYR A 223 10.15 21.12 7.36
C TYR A 223 9.00 21.55 6.42
N PRO A 224 9.25 21.55 5.10
CA PRO A 224 8.20 21.77 4.12
C PRO A 224 7.12 20.68 4.24
N PHE A 225 5.95 20.94 3.65
CA PHE A 225 4.95 19.91 3.46
C PHE A 225 5.33 18.98 2.29
N ASP A 226 4.79 17.78 2.29
CA ASP A 226 4.95 16.80 1.22
C ASP A 226 3.90 17.04 0.13
N LYS A 227 4.31 17.61 -1.01
CA LYS A 227 3.41 17.87 -2.14
C LYS A 227 2.89 16.59 -2.76
N GLU A 228 3.74 15.56 -2.88
CA GLU A 228 3.37 14.30 -3.53
C GLU A 228 2.25 13.58 -2.76
N ASP A 229 2.29 13.60 -1.43
CA ASP A 229 1.20 13.06 -0.59
C ASP A 229 -0.13 13.81 -0.85
N ILE A 230 -0.08 15.13 -1.01
CA ILE A 230 -1.28 15.93 -1.32
C ILE A 230 -1.77 15.63 -2.74
N ILE A 231 -0.88 15.58 -3.73
CA ILE A 231 -1.22 15.27 -5.13
C ILE A 231 -1.80 13.86 -5.25
N ALA A 232 -1.22 12.88 -4.55
CA ALA A 232 -1.75 11.51 -4.51
C ALA A 232 -3.19 11.47 -3.97
N ARG A 233 -3.49 12.27 -2.94
CA ARG A 233 -4.85 12.42 -2.41
C ARG A 233 -5.82 13.05 -3.43
N ILE A 234 -5.39 14.13 -4.11
CA ILE A 234 -6.17 14.79 -5.16
C ILE A 234 -6.47 13.80 -6.30
N LYS A 235 -5.46 13.07 -6.75
CA LYS A 235 -5.60 12.04 -7.78
C LYS A 235 -6.59 10.95 -7.33
N GLY A 236 -6.48 10.46 -6.09
CA GLY A 236 -7.42 9.49 -5.52
C GLY A 236 -8.86 10.01 -5.52
N ALA A 237 -9.06 11.28 -5.13
CA ALA A 237 -10.38 11.90 -5.09
C ALA A 237 -11.03 12.00 -6.48
N ALA A 238 -10.26 12.18 -7.56
CA ALA A 238 -10.80 12.21 -8.93
C ALA A 238 -11.51 10.90 -9.32
N TYR A 239 -11.03 9.75 -8.80
CA TYR A 239 -11.69 8.46 -9.02
C TYR A 239 -12.91 8.25 -8.12
N LEU A 240 -12.97 8.93 -6.97
CA LEU A 240 -14.14 8.86 -6.08
C LEU A 240 -15.31 9.73 -6.56
N TYR A 241 -15.01 10.71 -7.39
CA TYR A 241 -15.97 11.66 -7.95
C TYR A 241 -15.84 11.74 -9.48
N PRO A 242 -16.39 10.75 -10.21
CA PRO A 242 -16.36 10.76 -11.68
C PRO A 242 -17.00 12.03 -12.23
N HIS A 243 -16.54 12.47 -13.40
CA HIS A 243 -16.93 13.70 -14.09
C HIS A 243 -16.55 15.02 -13.37
N THR A 244 -15.68 14.94 -12.36
CA THR A 244 -15.11 16.10 -11.70
C THR A 244 -13.68 16.31 -12.17
N THR A 245 -13.32 17.54 -12.47
CA THR A 245 -11.95 17.93 -12.85
C THR A 245 -11.21 18.44 -11.63
N MET A 246 -10.04 17.89 -11.36
CA MET A 246 -9.14 18.33 -10.30
C MET A 246 -7.82 18.77 -10.91
N GLU A 247 -7.48 20.03 -10.74
CA GLU A 247 -6.28 20.66 -11.30
C GLU A 247 -5.25 20.91 -10.20
N VAL A 248 -4.00 20.59 -10.48
CA VAL A 248 -2.85 20.97 -9.67
C VAL A 248 -1.95 21.88 -10.51
N LEU A 249 -1.65 23.05 -10.00
CA LEU A 249 -0.68 23.98 -10.58
C LEU A 249 0.52 24.06 -9.63
N ASP A 250 1.72 23.79 -10.12
CA ASP A 250 2.96 23.86 -9.34
C ASP A 250 3.92 24.89 -9.97
N GLU A 251 4.23 25.95 -9.22
CA GLU A 251 5.11 27.02 -9.69
C GLU A 251 6.56 26.53 -9.83
N GLN A 252 7.10 26.70 -11.03
CA GLN A 252 8.45 26.29 -11.40
C GLN A 252 9.47 27.40 -11.13
N GLU A 253 10.80 27.08 -11.23
CA GLU A 253 11.88 28.02 -10.97
C GLU A 253 11.85 29.27 -11.88
N ASP A 254 11.33 29.14 -13.08
CA ASP A 254 11.19 30.24 -14.07
C ASP A 254 9.90 31.07 -13.89
N GLY A 255 9.06 30.73 -12.90
CA GLY A 255 7.77 31.39 -12.67
C GLY A 255 6.62 30.85 -13.53
N SER A 256 6.87 29.84 -14.37
CA SER A 256 5.80 29.11 -15.06
C SER A 256 5.11 28.14 -14.11
N PHE A 257 3.93 27.64 -14.50
CA PHE A 257 3.21 26.63 -13.73
C PHE A 257 3.19 25.31 -14.48
N ASP A 258 3.66 24.24 -13.84
CA ASP A 258 3.37 22.89 -14.28
C ASP A 258 1.91 22.56 -13.91
N LYS A 259 1.15 22.09 -14.89
CA LYS A 259 -0.28 21.81 -14.73
C LYS A 259 -0.54 20.31 -14.86
N GLN A 260 -1.04 19.71 -13.80
CA GLN A 260 -1.56 18.36 -13.81
C GLN A 260 -3.09 18.41 -13.72
N VAL A 261 -3.76 17.53 -14.47
CA VAL A 261 -5.22 17.44 -14.49
C VAL A 261 -5.61 16.00 -14.23
N PHE A 262 -6.45 15.81 -13.23
CA PHE A 262 -6.99 14.51 -12.84
C PHE A 262 -8.50 14.54 -13.04
N ASN A 263 -9.00 13.57 -13.77
CA ASN A 263 -10.42 13.30 -13.96
C ASN A 263 -10.62 11.80 -14.20
N SER A 264 -11.81 11.31 -14.00
CA SER A 264 -12.21 9.95 -14.28
C SER A 264 -13.65 9.96 -14.79
N GLU A 265 -13.96 9.12 -15.77
CA GLU A 265 -15.33 8.90 -16.25
C GLU A 265 -15.98 7.70 -15.59
N GLU A 266 -15.22 6.64 -15.32
CA GLU A 266 -15.72 5.39 -14.75
C GLU A 266 -15.46 5.25 -13.24
N GLY A 267 -14.80 6.24 -12.64
CA GLY A 267 -14.61 6.30 -11.20
C GLY A 267 -13.65 5.23 -10.67
N ILE A 268 -14.05 4.57 -9.58
CA ILE A 268 -13.21 3.55 -8.93
C ILE A 268 -12.87 2.35 -9.83
N LYS A 269 -13.59 2.12 -10.92
CA LYS A 269 -13.27 1.08 -11.90
C LYS A 269 -11.93 1.36 -12.58
N GLU A 270 -11.71 2.60 -13.02
CA GLU A 270 -10.43 2.99 -13.60
C GLU A 270 -9.28 2.84 -12.59
N LEU A 271 -9.56 3.12 -11.30
CA LEU A 271 -8.56 2.95 -10.26
C LEU A 271 -8.17 1.48 -10.09
N VAL A 272 -9.12 0.54 -10.20
CA VAL A 272 -8.83 -0.90 -10.20
C VAL A 272 -7.99 -1.30 -11.42
N ASP A 273 -8.30 -0.75 -12.61
CA ASP A 273 -7.62 -1.12 -13.85
C ASP A 273 -6.16 -0.65 -13.89
N ILE A 274 -5.87 0.50 -13.26
CA ILE A 274 -4.53 1.10 -13.24
C ILE A 274 -3.60 0.41 -12.23
N GLN A 275 -4.13 -0.17 -11.16
CA GLN A 275 -3.32 -0.63 -10.02
C GLN A 275 -2.48 -1.87 -10.32
N VAL A 276 -3.01 -2.84 -11.07
CA VAL A 276 -2.30 -4.09 -11.39
C VAL A 276 -2.61 -4.50 -12.82
N GLY A 277 -1.57 -4.81 -13.60
CA GLY A 277 -1.72 -5.40 -14.93
C GLY A 277 -2.07 -6.90 -14.90
N ASN A 278 -2.20 -7.51 -16.07
CA ASN A 278 -2.45 -8.95 -16.24
C ASN A 278 -3.78 -9.45 -15.61
N ASN A 279 -4.85 -8.66 -15.80
CA ASN A 279 -6.17 -9.00 -15.32
C ASN A 279 -6.72 -10.26 -16.00
N ILE A 280 -7.19 -11.23 -15.22
CA ILE A 280 -7.82 -12.47 -15.71
C ILE A 280 -9.34 -12.41 -15.67
N THR A 281 -9.92 -11.46 -14.93
CA THR A 281 -11.35 -11.19 -14.92
C THR A 281 -11.64 -9.77 -15.41
N LYS A 282 -12.87 -9.53 -15.83
CA LYS A 282 -13.39 -8.17 -15.96
C LYS A 282 -13.53 -7.52 -14.60
N ILE A 283 -13.66 -6.21 -14.61
CA ILE A 283 -13.98 -5.48 -13.38
C ILE A 283 -15.40 -5.80 -12.96
N ILE A 284 -15.57 -6.22 -11.72
CA ILE A 284 -16.86 -6.51 -11.09
C ILE A 284 -17.17 -5.37 -10.16
N ASP A 285 -18.31 -4.72 -10.33
CA ASP A 285 -18.66 -3.56 -9.55
C ASP A 285 -20.04 -3.65 -8.91
N PHE A 286 -20.14 -3.09 -7.72
CA PHE A 286 -21.37 -2.99 -6.94
C PHE A 286 -21.50 -1.62 -6.32
N THR A 287 -22.73 -1.11 -6.31
CA THR A 287 -23.10 0.04 -5.47
C THR A 287 -24.22 -0.39 -4.57
N GLY A 288 -24.22 0.10 -3.34
CA GLY A 288 -25.24 -0.26 -2.37
C GLY A 288 -25.49 0.82 -1.35
N ALA A 289 -26.67 0.77 -0.78
CA ALA A 289 -27.09 1.60 0.33
C ALA A 289 -27.69 0.69 1.41
N THR A 290 -27.33 0.94 2.66
CA THR A 290 -27.90 0.25 3.83
C THR A 290 -27.93 1.22 5.01
N ALA A 291 -28.56 0.79 6.09
CA ALA A 291 -28.58 1.57 7.32
C ALA A 291 -28.27 0.66 8.51
N PHE A 292 -27.71 1.24 9.56
CA PHE A 292 -27.42 0.54 10.79
C PHE A 292 -27.69 1.45 11.99
N ARG A 293 -27.89 0.84 13.16
CA ARG A 293 -28.02 1.55 14.43
C ARG A 293 -26.90 1.13 15.35
N GLU A 294 -26.22 2.10 15.93
CA GLU A 294 -25.25 1.84 16.98
C GLU A 294 -26.01 1.71 18.31
N LYS A 295 -25.83 0.58 18.99
CA LYS A 295 -26.37 0.42 20.34
C LYS A 295 -25.52 1.24 21.29
N GLY A 296 -26.09 2.30 21.86
CA GLY A 296 -25.46 3.04 22.95
C GLY A 296 -25.12 2.08 24.10
N GLN A 297 -23.89 2.11 24.58
CA GLN A 297 -23.46 1.27 25.71
C GLN A 297 -24.18 1.57 27.02
N GLY A 298 -25.04 2.63 27.06
CA GLY A 298 -25.68 3.13 28.25
C GLY A 298 -27.06 2.61 28.56
N GLN A 299 -27.82 2.12 27.59
CA GLN A 299 -29.26 1.81 27.80
C GLN A 299 -29.56 0.62 28.73
N ASN A 300 -28.56 -0.22 29.05
CA ASN A 300 -28.74 -1.37 29.93
C ASN A 300 -27.62 -1.56 30.97
N ASN A 301 -26.85 -0.52 31.28
CA ASN A 301 -25.82 -0.63 32.32
C ASN A 301 -26.46 -0.30 33.69
N PRO A 302 -26.67 -1.27 34.59
CA PRO A 302 -27.26 -1.03 35.89
C PRO A 302 -26.41 -0.17 36.84
N ASN A 303 -25.15 0.10 36.44
CA ASN A 303 -24.20 0.88 37.23
C ASN A 303 -24.09 2.35 36.79
N ILE A 304 -24.91 2.84 35.87
CA ILE A 304 -24.96 4.27 35.54
C ILE A 304 -25.54 5.03 36.72
N PRO A 305 -24.84 6.03 37.29
CA PRO A 305 -25.39 6.84 38.38
C PRO A 305 -26.70 7.50 37.93
N LYS A 306 -27.73 7.41 38.76
CA LYS A 306 -29.01 8.10 38.55
C LYS A 306 -28.92 9.49 39.15
N SER A 307 -29.54 10.46 38.47
CA SER A 307 -29.76 11.79 39.05
C SER A 307 -30.64 11.72 40.32
N ALA A 308 -30.71 12.81 41.07
CA ALA A 308 -31.58 12.93 42.23
C ALA A 308 -33.07 12.75 41.88
N THR A 309 -33.46 12.91 40.62
CA THR A 309 -34.80 12.68 40.07
C THR A 309 -35.02 11.24 39.60
N GLY A 310 -34.01 10.36 39.72
CA GLY A 310 -34.09 8.96 39.30
C GLY A 310 -33.79 8.69 37.84
N GLU A 311 -33.47 9.74 37.07
CA GLU A 311 -33.07 9.64 35.69
C GLU A 311 -31.59 9.21 35.57
N THR A 312 -31.26 8.46 34.53
CA THR A 312 -29.84 8.18 34.20
C THR A 312 -29.14 9.45 33.76
N LEU A 313 -27.81 9.52 33.91
CA LEU A 313 -27.01 10.65 33.45
C LEU A 313 -27.25 10.93 31.95
N LEU A 314 -27.49 9.88 31.16
CA LEU A 314 -27.77 10.03 29.72
C LEU A 314 -29.15 10.66 29.49
N GLU A 315 -30.20 10.22 30.20
CA GLU A 315 -31.56 10.83 30.13
C GLU A 315 -31.54 12.29 30.58
N TYR A 316 -30.70 12.63 31.59
CA TYR A 316 -30.52 14.00 32.04
C TYR A 316 -29.82 14.87 30.98
N ILE A 317 -28.75 14.37 30.37
CA ILE A 317 -28.00 15.07 29.28
C ILE A 317 -28.93 15.24 28.06
N ASP A 318 -29.67 14.21 27.68
CA ASP A 318 -30.63 14.27 26.57
C ASP A 318 -31.70 15.34 26.75
N LYS A 319 -32.21 15.51 27.98
CA LYS A 319 -33.21 16.54 28.28
C LYS A 319 -32.64 17.96 28.30
N GLU A 320 -31.44 18.14 28.84
CA GLU A 320 -30.87 19.45 29.06
C GLU A 320 -30.29 20.05 27.79
N TYR A 321 -29.78 19.20 26.88
CA TYR A 321 -29.14 19.65 25.65
C TYR A 321 -29.99 19.46 24.40
N ASN A 322 -31.20 18.91 24.47
CA ASN A 322 -32.04 18.62 23.32
C ASN A 322 -31.36 17.78 22.21
N ASP A 323 -30.30 17.08 22.53
CA ASP A 323 -29.45 16.33 21.60
C ASP A 323 -29.71 14.82 21.65
N GLY A 324 -30.90 14.40 22.10
CA GLY A 324 -31.30 13.03 22.40
C GLY A 324 -31.18 12.01 21.28
N ASP A 325 -30.90 12.45 20.06
CA ASP A 325 -30.90 11.60 18.89
C ASP A 325 -29.51 11.13 18.42
N LEU A 326 -28.43 11.72 18.93
CA LEU A 326 -27.08 11.40 18.45
C LEU A 326 -26.62 9.94 18.72
N LEU A 327 -27.17 9.29 19.75
CA LEU A 327 -26.79 7.93 20.13
C LEU A 327 -27.76 6.85 19.59
N ASN A 328 -28.96 7.21 19.16
CA ASN A 328 -29.97 6.30 18.66
C ASN A 328 -30.32 6.45 17.18
N ASP A 329 -29.71 7.40 16.50
CA ASP A 329 -29.98 7.67 15.10
C ASP A 329 -29.55 6.53 14.19
N GLU A 330 -30.41 6.26 13.22
CA GLU A 330 -30.09 5.39 12.11
C GLU A 330 -28.96 5.99 11.28
N ARG A 331 -27.87 5.23 11.13
CA ARG A 331 -26.71 5.60 10.35
C ARG A 331 -26.91 5.15 8.90
N GLU A 332 -26.83 6.08 7.99
CA GLU A 332 -26.82 5.75 6.57
C GLU A 332 -25.43 5.30 6.14
N LEU A 333 -25.37 4.26 5.33
CA LEU A 333 -24.14 3.72 4.75
C LEU A 333 -24.36 3.51 3.27
N TYR A 334 -23.59 4.21 2.46
CA TYR A 334 -23.48 4.00 1.02
C TYR A 334 -22.12 3.43 0.71
N TYR A 335 -22.04 2.59 -0.31
CA TYR A 335 -20.74 2.10 -0.77
C TYR A 335 -20.71 1.88 -2.26
N SER A 336 -19.49 2.00 -2.79
CA SER A 336 -19.11 1.59 -4.14
C SER A 336 -17.92 0.64 -4.01
N LEU A 337 -18.04 -0.54 -4.58
CA LEU A 337 -17.02 -1.58 -4.62
C LEU A 337 -16.73 -1.90 -6.07
N ALA A 338 -15.46 -1.90 -6.44
CA ALA A 338 -15.00 -2.45 -7.71
C ALA A 338 -13.81 -3.38 -7.43
N PHE A 339 -13.78 -4.54 -8.09
CA PHE A 339 -12.66 -5.45 -7.95
C PHE A 339 -12.49 -6.32 -9.19
N ASN A 340 -11.30 -6.84 -9.36
CA ASN A 340 -10.97 -7.88 -10.34
C ASN A 340 -9.92 -8.84 -9.76
N TYR A 341 -9.63 -9.87 -10.52
CA TYR A 341 -8.52 -10.78 -10.25
C TYR A 341 -7.47 -10.66 -11.34
N ASN A 342 -6.20 -10.74 -10.94
CA ASN A 342 -5.05 -10.79 -11.81
C ASN A 342 -4.34 -12.15 -11.69
N SER A 343 -3.41 -12.44 -12.59
CA SER A 343 -2.66 -13.70 -12.59
C SER A 343 -1.56 -13.80 -11.52
N GLY A 344 -1.23 -12.67 -10.85
CA GLY A 344 -0.20 -12.61 -9.81
C GLY A 344 -0.63 -13.18 -8.46
N TYR A 345 0.27 -13.05 -7.48
CA TYR A 345 0.04 -13.46 -6.09
C TYR A 345 -0.29 -12.29 -5.17
N ASP A 346 0.20 -11.10 -5.54
CA ASP A 346 0.00 -9.90 -4.74
C ASP A 346 -1.44 -9.42 -4.82
N TYR A 347 -1.91 -8.82 -3.75
CA TYR A 347 -3.22 -8.22 -3.69
C TYR A 347 -3.14 -6.74 -3.36
N VAL A 348 -4.13 -6.00 -3.81
CA VAL A 348 -4.30 -4.59 -3.48
C VAL A 348 -5.75 -4.37 -3.05
N ILE A 349 -5.94 -3.94 -1.81
CA ILE A 349 -7.25 -3.51 -1.31
C ILE A 349 -7.13 -2.04 -0.90
N ASP A 350 -7.58 -1.16 -1.77
CA ASP A 350 -7.57 0.28 -1.52
C ASP A 350 -8.94 0.73 -1.01
N THR A 351 -8.96 1.41 0.13
CA THR A 351 -10.24 1.73 0.78
C THR A 351 -10.34 3.17 1.22
N TYR A 352 -11.57 3.68 1.11
CA TYR A 352 -11.91 5.06 1.40
C TYR A 352 -13.16 5.13 2.29
N CYS A 353 -13.15 6.06 3.23
CA CYS A 353 -14.32 6.41 4.03
C CYS A 353 -14.53 7.92 4.02
N ASN A 354 -15.68 8.38 3.53
CA ASN A 354 -15.97 9.79 3.31
C ASN A 354 -14.79 10.50 2.64
N ASP A 355 -14.29 9.92 1.52
CA ASP A 355 -13.23 10.44 0.67
C ASP A 355 -11.81 10.41 1.28
N ILE A 356 -11.67 9.91 2.49
CA ILE A 356 -10.38 9.73 3.14
C ILE A 356 -9.88 8.32 2.89
N ARG A 357 -8.67 8.19 2.36
CA ARG A 357 -8.01 6.92 2.17
C ARG A 357 -7.64 6.32 3.53
N THR A 358 -8.14 5.13 3.81
CA THR A 358 -7.91 4.42 5.08
C THR A 358 -6.72 3.47 4.94
N THR A 359 -5.52 4.01 4.98
CA THR A 359 -4.27 3.28 4.72
C THR A 359 -3.99 2.15 5.70
N LEU A 360 -4.53 2.21 6.92
CA LEU A 360 -4.45 1.16 7.93
C LEU A 360 -5.70 0.26 7.92
N GLY A 361 -6.60 0.43 6.93
CA GLY A 361 -7.80 -0.38 6.80
C GLY A 361 -8.83 -0.14 7.89
N GLY A 362 -9.39 -1.22 8.42
CA GLY A 362 -10.39 -1.20 9.49
C GLY A 362 -11.55 -2.14 9.24
N VAL A 363 -12.66 -1.88 9.93
CA VAL A 363 -13.84 -2.77 9.92
C VAL A 363 -14.48 -2.96 8.54
N HIS A 364 -14.34 -2.00 7.64
CA HIS A 364 -14.87 -2.08 6.27
C HIS A 364 -14.03 -3.03 5.39
N VAL A 365 -12.71 -3.08 5.58
CA VAL A 365 -11.84 -4.08 4.93
C VAL A 365 -12.24 -5.48 5.40
N GLN A 366 -12.34 -5.68 6.72
CA GLN A 366 -12.76 -6.96 7.30
C GLN A 366 -14.16 -7.39 6.83
N ALA A 367 -15.07 -6.44 6.62
CA ALA A 367 -16.41 -6.73 6.08
C ALA A 367 -16.32 -7.22 4.62
N LEU A 368 -15.49 -6.58 3.80
CA LEU A 368 -15.27 -6.98 2.41
C LEU A 368 -14.65 -8.37 2.32
N GLU A 369 -13.52 -8.57 2.99
CA GLU A 369 -12.78 -9.85 3.01
C GLU A 369 -13.69 -11.00 3.45
N LYS A 370 -14.44 -10.79 4.54
CA LYS A 370 -15.38 -11.78 5.04
C LYS A 370 -16.53 -12.03 4.06
N ALA A 371 -17.10 -11.00 3.46
CA ALA A 371 -18.20 -11.14 2.50
C ALA A 371 -17.76 -11.90 1.24
N LEU A 372 -16.57 -11.61 0.69
CA LEU A 372 -15.99 -12.35 -0.43
C LEU A 372 -15.77 -13.81 -0.05
N THR A 373 -15.12 -14.06 1.09
CA THR A 373 -14.80 -15.42 1.57
C THR A 373 -16.04 -16.27 1.76
N ASP A 374 -17.03 -15.76 2.47
CA ASP A 374 -18.28 -16.50 2.77
C ASP A 374 -19.11 -16.75 1.50
N ALA A 375 -19.18 -15.75 0.59
CA ALA A 375 -19.90 -15.88 -0.67
C ALA A 375 -19.22 -16.89 -1.62
N PHE A 376 -17.91 -16.87 -1.70
CA PHE A 376 -17.16 -17.82 -2.51
C PHE A 376 -17.28 -19.24 -1.97
N ASN A 377 -17.14 -19.46 -0.66
CA ASN A 377 -17.38 -20.76 -0.05
C ASN A 377 -18.79 -21.28 -0.37
N THR A 378 -19.81 -20.44 -0.23
CA THR A 378 -21.20 -20.80 -0.55
C THR A 378 -21.35 -21.19 -2.00
N LYS A 379 -20.79 -20.40 -2.93
CA LYS A 379 -20.93 -20.63 -4.37
C LYS A 379 -20.11 -21.85 -4.84
N PHE A 380 -18.84 -21.92 -4.47
CA PHE A 380 -17.93 -22.95 -4.96
C PHE A 380 -18.33 -24.36 -4.53
N ARG A 381 -18.95 -24.51 -3.33
CA ARG A 381 -19.53 -25.81 -2.89
C ARG A 381 -20.73 -26.25 -3.74
N SER A 382 -21.41 -25.32 -4.41
CA SER A 382 -22.53 -25.61 -5.30
C SER A 382 -22.14 -25.87 -6.76
N MET A 383 -20.89 -25.59 -7.15
CA MET A 383 -20.40 -25.74 -8.52
C MET A 383 -19.95 -27.16 -8.80
N LYS A 384 -20.14 -27.62 -10.03
CA LYS A 384 -19.72 -28.98 -10.48
C LYS A 384 -18.20 -29.19 -10.39
N ASN A 385 -17.43 -28.16 -10.72
CA ASN A 385 -15.94 -28.15 -10.66
C ASN A 385 -15.44 -27.30 -9.49
N GLY A 386 -16.23 -27.15 -8.44
CA GLY A 386 -15.88 -26.36 -7.27
C GLY A 386 -15.27 -27.19 -6.14
N LEU A 387 -15.56 -26.78 -4.92
CA LEU A 387 -15.09 -27.45 -3.69
C LEU A 387 -15.84 -28.76 -3.48
N ASN A 388 -15.11 -29.84 -3.23
CA ASN A 388 -15.65 -31.13 -2.84
C ASN A 388 -16.02 -31.16 -1.34
N LYS A 389 -16.77 -32.17 -0.92
CA LYS A 389 -17.17 -32.34 0.49
C LYS A 389 -15.97 -32.48 1.47
N ASN A 390 -14.87 -33.03 0.96
CA ASN A 390 -13.65 -33.27 1.73
C ASN A 390 -12.65 -32.11 1.65
N ASP A 391 -12.86 -31.16 0.76
CA ASP A 391 -12.02 -29.96 0.66
C ASP A 391 -12.30 -29.03 1.86
N GLY A 392 -11.27 -28.42 2.40
CA GLY A 392 -11.37 -27.36 3.40
C GLY A 392 -12.12 -26.14 2.85
N ASP A 393 -12.39 -25.17 3.72
CA ASP A 393 -12.94 -23.90 3.31
C ASP A 393 -11.86 -22.98 2.77
N VAL A 394 -12.24 -22.16 1.80
CA VAL A 394 -11.47 -20.99 1.36
C VAL A 394 -11.38 -20.01 2.53
N ILE A 395 -10.21 -19.47 2.78
CA ILE A 395 -9.97 -18.43 3.79
C ILE A 395 -9.63 -17.09 3.12
N VAL A 396 -9.56 -16.02 3.91
CA VAL A 396 -9.26 -14.66 3.43
C VAL A 396 -8.00 -14.63 2.56
N LYS A 397 -6.91 -15.23 2.99
CA LYS A 397 -5.64 -15.28 2.22
C LYS A 397 -5.77 -15.91 0.84
N ASP A 398 -6.65 -16.91 0.70
CA ASP A 398 -6.88 -17.56 -0.61
C ASP A 398 -7.68 -16.63 -1.53
N VAL A 399 -8.58 -15.80 -0.96
CA VAL A 399 -9.37 -14.81 -1.68
C VAL A 399 -8.53 -13.61 -2.10
N GLU A 400 -7.59 -13.22 -1.25
CA GLU A 400 -6.70 -12.09 -1.49
C GLU A 400 -5.72 -12.35 -2.65
N GLU A 401 -5.31 -13.59 -2.87
CA GLU A 401 -4.33 -13.92 -3.90
C GLU A 401 -4.76 -13.46 -5.30
N GLY A 402 -4.07 -12.44 -5.82
CA GLY A 402 -4.35 -11.81 -7.10
C GLY A 402 -5.58 -10.88 -7.09
N LEU A 403 -6.15 -10.56 -5.93
CA LEU A 403 -7.27 -9.63 -5.80
C LEU A 403 -6.82 -8.18 -5.93
N THR A 404 -7.46 -7.42 -6.79
CA THR A 404 -7.38 -5.96 -6.79
C THR A 404 -8.77 -5.42 -6.50
N ALA A 405 -8.93 -4.69 -5.40
CA ALA A 405 -10.21 -4.16 -4.98
C ALA A 405 -10.11 -2.70 -4.54
N VAL A 406 -11.13 -1.92 -4.88
CA VAL A 406 -11.33 -0.56 -4.37
C VAL A 406 -12.70 -0.49 -3.73
N LEU A 407 -12.73 -0.12 -2.45
CA LEU A 407 -13.96 0.05 -1.69
C LEU A 407 -14.06 1.48 -1.17
N SER A 408 -15.04 2.22 -1.64
CA SER A 408 -15.39 3.54 -1.11
C SER A 408 -16.69 3.46 -0.34
N ILE A 409 -16.68 3.89 0.93
CA ILE A 409 -17.88 3.97 1.75
C ILE A 409 -18.16 5.41 2.14
N LYS A 410 -19.45 5.73 2.28
CA LYS A 410 -19.94 7.03 2.76
C LYS A 410 -20.92 6.79 3.90
N THR A 411 -20.67 7.43 5.04
CA THR A 411 -21.53 7.35 6.21
C THR A 411 -21.61 8.71 6.92
N ASN A 412 -22.73 9.00 7.52
CA ASN A 412 -22.94 10.31 8.15
C ASN A 412 -22.10 10.54 9.42
N ILE A 413 -21.71 9.48 10.15
CA ILE A 413 -20.81 9.59 11.31
C ILE A 413 -19.79 8.46 11.30
N PRO A 414 -18.68 8.59 10.56
CA PRO A 414 -17.60 7.61 10.60
C PRO A 414 -16.84 7.67 11.94
N ARG A 415 -16.48 6.52 12.47
CA ARG A 415 -15.67 6.41 13.68
C ARG A 415 -14.23 6.09 13.32
N PHE A 416 -13.45 7.12 13.07
CA PHE A 416 -12.02 6.94 12.86
C PHE A 416 -11.27 6.76 14.18
N VAL A 417 -10.22 5.96 14.15
CA VAL A 417 -9.27 5.81 15.24
C VAL A 417 -8.10 6.78 14.98
N GLY A 418 -8.02 7.84 15.81
CA GLY A 418 -7.02 8.90 15.66
C GLY A 418 -7.40 10.01 14.65
N GLN A 419 -6.68 11.13 14.75
CA GLN A 419 -6.93 12.34 13.93
C GLN A 419 -6.48 12.19 12.47
N GLU A 420 -5.55 11.30 12.19
CA GLU A 420 -5.08 11.02 10.82
C GLU A 420 -6.12 10.28 9.98
N LYS A 421 -7.18 9.74 10.64
CA LYS A 421 -8.33 9.08 10.01
C LYS A 421 -7.95 7.88 9.11
N GLN A 422 -6.82 7.23 9.41
CA GLN A 422 -6.29 6.12 8.60
C GLN A 422 -6.94 4.77 8.90
N LEU A 423 -7.56 4.64 10.07
CA LEU A 423 -8.19 3.40 10.53
C LEU A 423 -9.66 3.65 10.88
N LEU A 424 -10.57 2.82 10.32
CA LEU A 424 -12.00 2.92 10.61
C LEU A 424 -12.45 1.85 11.59
N GLY A 425 -13.20 2.26 12.64
CA GLY A 425 -13.85 1.40 13.63
C GLY A 425 -15.36 1.29 13.43
N GLY A 426 -16.03 0.48 14.29
CA GLY A 426 -17.51 0.34 14.36
C GLY A 426 -18.01 -1.05 13.95
N LYS A 427 -18.40 -1.87 14.93
CA LYS A 427 -18.90 -3.26 14.69
C LYS A 427 -20.22 -3.30 13.92
N GLU A 428 -21.10 -2.35 14.17
CA GLU A 428 -22.42 -2.26 13.54
C GLU A 428 -22.27 -1.90 12.06
N LEU A 429 -21.34 -0.99 11.73
CA LEU A 429 -20.97 -0.67 10.35
C LEU A 429 -20.41 -1.90 9.64
N GLN A 430 -19.48 -2.62 10.29
CA GLN A 430 -18.91 -3.86 9.76
C GLN A 430 -20.00 -4.86 9.37
N LYS A 431 -20.97 -5.08 10.26
CA LYS A 431 -22.06 -6.02 10.02
C LYS A 431 -22.95 -5.57 8.87
N ALA A 432 -23.39 -4.30 8.87
CA ALA A 432 -24.28 -3.78 7.84
C ALA A 432 -23.64 -3.83 6.45
N LEU A 433 -22.36 -3.48 6.38
CA LEU A 433 -21.60 -3.52 5.12
C LEU A 433 -21.41 -4.97 4.63
N TYR A 434 -21.03 -5.88 5.54
CA TYR A 434 -20.92 -7.30 5.24
C TYR A 434 -22.24 -7.87 4.67
N ASP A 435 -23.36 -7.69 5.39
CA ASP A 435 -24.66 -8.22 4.98
C ASP A 435 -25.06 -7.71 3.59
N SER A 436 -24.82 -6.45 3.29
CA SER A 436 -25.14 -5.82 2.01
C SER A 436 -24.24 -6.32 0.88
N ILE A 437 -22.92 -6.33 1.06
CA ILE A 437 -21.97 -6.83 0.05
C ILE A 437 -22.20 -8.31 -0.20
N TYR A 438 -22.34 -9.12 0.85
CA TYR A 438 -22.58 -10.56 0.73
C TYR A 438 -23.82 -10.85 -0.11
N THR A 439 -24.94 -10.15 0.17
CA THR A 439 -26.19 -10.34 -0.56
C THR A 439 -26.06 -10.01 -2.04
N GLN A 440 -25.42 -8.89 -2.39
CA GLN A 440 -25.21 -8.50 -3.79
C GLN A 440 -24.27 -9.47 -4.49
N LEU A 441 -23.19 -9.87 -3.82
CA LEU A 441 -22.21 -10.79 -4.37
C LEU A 441 -22.80 -12.17 -4.66
N ILE A 442 -23.60 -12.72 -3.72
CA ILE A 442 -24.31 -13.99 -3.93
C ILE A 442 -25.28 -13.90 -5.13
N ASN A 443 -25.99 -12.81 -5.27
CA ASN A 443 -26.87 -12.59 -6.42
C ASN A 443 -26.07 -12.53 -7.73
N TRP A 444 -24.93 -11.85 -7.74
CA TRP A 444 -24.05 -11.74 -8.90
C TRP A 444 -23.46 -13.11 -9.27
N LEU A 445 -22.95 -13.87 -8.28
CA LEU A 445 -22.36 -15.19 -8.46
C LEU A 445 -23.37 -16.21 -9.01
N ASN A 446 -24.66 -16.04 -8.73
CA ASN A 446 -25.72 -16.94 -9.19
C ASN A 446 -26.33 -16.53 -10.52
N LYS A 447 -25.98 -15.37 -11.07
CA LYS A 447 -26.50 -14.90 -12.34
C LYS A 447 -25.81 -15.63 -13.51
N GLY A 448 -26.61 -16.26 -14.37
CA GLY A 448 -26.11 -17.08 -15.46
C GLY A 448 -25.19 -16.33 -16.46
N SER A 449 -25.39 -15.02 -16.65
CA SER A 449 -24.54 -14.19 -17.50
C SER A 449 -23.11 -14.03 -16.98
N ASN A 450 -22.85 -14.32 -15.72
CA ASN A 450 -21.55 -14.12 -15.06
C ASN A 450 -20.79 -15.45 -14.90
N ARG A 451 -21.29 -16.51 -15.51
CA ARG A 451 -20.77 -17.87 -15.31
C ARG A 451 -19.27 -17.98 -15.61
N ASP A 452 -18.82 -17.41 -16.73
CA ASP A 452 -17.43 -17.49 -17.17
C ASP A 452 -16.49 -16.79 -16.16
N GLU A 453 -16.86 -15.59 -15.72
CA GLU A 453 -16.11 -14.86 -14.68
C GLU A 453 -16.06 -15.62 -13.35
N VAL A 454 -17.20 -16.24 -12.96
CA VAL A 454 -17.28 -17.05 -11.74
C VAL A 454 -16.39 -18.30 -11.84
N GLU A 455 -16.29 -18.92 -13.01
CA GLU A 455 -15.41 -20.07 -13.22
C GLU A 455 -13.93 -19.67 -13.14
N ILE A 456 -13.55 -18.51 -13.69
CA ILE A 456 -12.18 -17.98 -13.59
C ILE A 456 -11.82 -17.70 -12.12
N ILE A 457 -12.68 -16.97 -11.38
CA ILE A 457 -12.47 -16.68 -9.97
C ILE A 457 -12.38 -17.98 -9.17
N ALA A 458 -13.29 -18.93 -9.40
CA ALA A 458 -13.27 -20.19 -8.69
C ALA A 458 -11.97 -20.96 -8.94
N LYS A 459 -11.50 -21.03 -10.18
CA LYS A 459 -10.22 -21.67 -10.51
C LYS A 459 -9.07 -21.01 -9.76
N LYS A 460 -8.98 -19.68 -9.76
CA LYS A 460 -7.91 -18.93 -9.07
C LYS A 460 -7.92 -19.18 -7.56
N VAL A 461 -9.05 -18.92 -6.90
CA VAL A 461 -9.17 -19.00 -5.44
C VAL A 461 -9.06 -20.45 -4.93
N ILE A 462 -9.65 -21.42 -5.64
CA ILE A 462 -9.55 -22.85 -5.27
C ILE A 462 -8.10 -23.33 -5.44
N THR A 463 -7.38 -22.85 -6.45
CA THR A 463 -5.96 -23.20 -6.63
C THR A 463 -5.14 -22.64 -5.47
N ALA A 464 -5.34 -21.40 -5.07
CA ALA A 464 -4.69 -20.80 -3.90
C ALA A 464 -4.96 -21.62 -2.62
N MET A 465 -6.23 -21.98 -2.37
CA MET A 465 -6.62 -22.82 -1.25
C MET A 465 -5.94 -24.19 -1.27
N LYS A 466 -5.92 -24.87 -2.42
CA LYS A 466 -5.26 -26.18 -2.55
C LYS A 466 -3.76 -26.08 -2.31
N ASN A 467 -3.10 -25.06 -2.81
CA ASN A 467 -1.68 -24.81 -2.57
C ASN A 467 -1.41 -24.61 -1.07
N ARG A 468 -2.20 -23.77 -0.41
CA ARG A 468 -2.11 -23.55 1.04
C ARG A 468 -2.34 -24.84 1.82
N THR A 469 -3.43 -25.56 1.53
CA THR A 469 -3.77 -26.81 2.23
C THR A 469 -2.68 -27.87 2.06
N ARG A 470 -2.15 -28.00 0.84
CA ARG A 470 -1.02 -28.90 0.58
C ARG A 470 0.21 -28.55 1.41
N ILE A 471 0.50 -27.27 1.55
CA ILE A 471 1.60 -26.79 2.40
C ILE A 471 1.32 -27.11 3.87
N GLN A 472 0.10 -26.90 4.36
CA GLN A 472 -0.30 -27.19 5.74
C GLN A 472 -0.24 -28.67 6.07
N GLU A 473 -0.73 -29.57 5.21
CA GLU A 473 -0.64 -31.02 5.37
C GLU A 473 0.81 -31.48 5.45
N GLN A 474 1.68 -30.86 4.67
CA GLN A 474 3.13 -31.12 4.74
C GLN A 474 3.72 -30.69 6.08
N GLN A 475 3.20 -29.61 6.68
CA GLN A 475 3.68 -29.14 7.99
C GLN A 475 3.22 -30.00 9.15
N GLU A 476 1.97 -30.47 9.14
CA GLU A 476 1.49 -31.40 10.18
C GLU A 476 2.34 -32.68 10.21
N LEU A 477 2.64 -33.22 9.01
CA LEU A 477 3.59 -34.31 8.85
C LEU A 477 4.99 -33.96 9.40
N ASN A 478 5.40 -32.67 9.28
CA ASN A 478 6.68 -32.20 9.80
C ASN A 478 6.67 -32.02 11.33
N ARG A 479 5.57 -31.50 11.90
CA ARG A 479 5.43 -31.38 13.37
C ARG A 479 5.52 -32.70 14.07
N GLU A 480 4.93 -33.75 13.51
CA GLU A 480 5.09 -35.14 14.05
C GLU A 480 6.53 -35.63 13.95
N LYS A 481 7.23 -35.30 12.85
CA LYS A 481 8.64 -35.70 12.65
C LYS A 481 9.62 -34.81 13.42
N ASN A 482 9.39 -33.51 13.55
CA ASN A 482 10.25 -32.62 14.34
C ASN A 482 10.23 -32.93 15.84
N LYS A 483 9.19 -33.61 16.34
CA LYS A 483 9.25 -34.23 17.69
C LYS A 483 10.33 -35.31 17.80
N VAL A 484 10.68 -35.93 16.69
CA VAL A 484 11.72 -36.97 16.59
C VAL A 484 13.09 -36.37 16.22
N LEU A 485 13.13 -35.24 15.51
CA LEU A 485 14.34 -34.55 15.02
C LEU A 485 14.72 -33.32 15.86
N LYS A 486 14.78 -33.47 17.17
CA LYS A 486 15.32 -32.42 18.08
C LYS A 486 16.83 -32.16 17.95
N ASP A 487 17.42 -32.49 16.83
CA ASP A 487 18.83 -32.20 16.56
C ASP A 487 18.94 -30.88 15.75
N SER A 488 19.29 -29.81 16.46
CA SER A 488 19.47 -28.45 15.92
C SER A 488 20.83 -28.23 15.24
N SER A 489 21.54 -29.33 14.88
CA SER A 489 22.85 -29.19 14.23
C SER A 489 22.69 -28.77 12.75
N MET A 490 23.44 -27.76 12.36
CA MET A 490 23.56 -27.36 10.94
C MET A 490 24.15 -28.53 10.13
N PRO A 491 23.73 -28.69 8.85
CA PRO A 491 24.28 -29.75 8.01
C PRO A 491 25.80 -29.69 7.91
N VAL A 492 26.45 -30.83 8.11
CA VAL A 492 27.93 -30.93 8.12
C VAL A 492 28.56 -30.42 6.82
N LYS A 493 27.83 -30.50 5.70
CA LYS A 493 28.30 -30.07 4.38
C LYS A 493 28.12 -28.56 4.13
N LEU A 494 27.40 -27.83 5.01
CA LEU A 494 27.29 -26.39 4.91
C LEU A 494 28.64 -25.73 5.20
N VAL A 495 29.10 -24.93 4.28
CA VAL A 495 30.23 -24.01 4.49
C VAL A 495 29.68 -22.64 4.77
N ASP A 496 29.42 -22.37 6.04
CA ASP A 496 28.71 -21.17 6.49
C ASP A 496 29.52 -19.88 6.31
N CYS A 497 28.86 -18.73 6.39
CA CYS A 497 29.48 -17.41 6.42
C CYS A 497 29.39 -16.79 7.83
N GLU A 498 30.18 -15.75 8.07
CA GLU A 498 30.26 -15.10 9.39
C GLU A 498 29.02 -14.23 9.69
N ILE A 499 28.48 -13.55 8.66
CA ILE A 499 27.34 -12.64 8.75
C ILE A 499 26.11 -13.32 8.17
N THR A 500 25.16 -13.64 9.02
CA THR A 500 23.83 -14.15 8.64
C THR A 500 22.77 -13.11 9.01
N HIS A 501 21.54 -13.27 8.50
CA HIS A 501 20.40 -12.35 8.77
C HIS A 501 20.70 -10.89 8.38
N SER A 502 21.37 -10.70 7.25
CA SER A 502 21.79 -9.40 6.74
C SER A 502 21.46 -9.29 5.25
N PRO A 503 21.08 -8.11 4.74
CA PRO A 503 20.78 -7.89 3.32
C PRO A 503 21.92 -8.26 2.35
N ILE A 504 23.16 -8.34 2.85
CA ILE A 504 24.31 -8.73 2.03
C ILE A 504 24.59 -10.22 2.08
N SER A 505 23.97 -10.98 3.00
CA SER A 505 24.25 -12.41 3.17
C SER A 505 23.61 -13.24 2.05
N GLU A 506 24.35 -14.22 1.53
CA GLU A 506 23.89 -15.05 0.44
C GLU A 506 24.39 -16.49 0.56
N ILE A 507 23.60 -17.44 0.08
CA ILE A 507 23.96 -18.84 0.03
C ILE A 507 23.98 -19.34 -1.41
N PHE A 508 25.06 -19.98 -1.80
CA PHE A 508 25.19 -20.66 -3.08
C PHE A 508 24.87 -22.14 -2.92
N ILE A 509 23.85 -22.62 -3.60
CA ILE A 509 23.51 -24.04 -3.68
C ILE A 509 24.21 -24.59 -4.92
N SER A 510 25.27 -25.38 -4.72
CA SER A 510 26.12 -25.87 -5.81
C SER A 510 25.90 -27.36 -6.10
N GLU A 511 26.13 -27.74 -7.38
CA GLU A 511 26.10 -29.10 -7.81
C GLU A 511 27.41 -29.84 -7.39
N GLY A 512 27.30 -30.78 -6.47
CA GLY A 512 28.36 -31.68 -6.08
C GLY A 512 29.54 -31.09 -5.30
N ASP A 513 30.35 -31.97 -4.77
CA ASP A 513 31.52 -31.60 -3.97
C ASP A 513 32.69 -31.06 -4.82
N SER A 514 32.72 -31.32 -6.14
CA SER A 514 33.78 -30.85 -7.04
C SER A 514 33.70 -29.34 -7.30
N ALA A 515 32.50 -28.79 -7.51
CA ALA A 515 32.28 -27.38 -7.62
C ALA A 515 32.56 -26.63 -6.30
N LEU A 516 32.25 -27.29 -5.17
CA LEU A 516 32.46 -26.74 -3.83
C LEU A 516 33.92 -26.34 -3.59
N GLY A 517 34.88 -27.14 -4.07
CA GLY A 517 36.33 -26.86 -3.87
C GLY A 517 36.78 -25.55 -4.48
N GLY A 518 36.36 -25.28 -5.71
CA GLY A 518 36.63 -24.02 -6.42
C GLY A 518 35.97 -22.83 -5.75
N LEU A 519 34.64 -22.91 -5.50
CA LEU A 519 33.87 -21.85 -4.86
C LEU A 519 34.36 -21.52 -3.45
N LYS A 520 34.75 -22.52 -2.67
CA LYS A 520 35.27 -22.35 -1.30
C LYS A 520 36.56 -21.56 -1.24
N ALA A 521 37.40 -21.71 -2.25
CA ALA A 521 38.70 -21.03 -2.30
C ALA A 521 38.57 -19.52 -2.61
N ILE A 522 37.49 -19.09 -3.26
CA ILE A 522 37.33 -17.73 -3.80
C ILE A 522 36.21 -16.94 -3.13
N ARG A 523 35.34 -17.57 -2.35
CA ARG A 523 34.20 -16.90 -1.68
C ARG A 523 34.68 -15.85 -0.68
N ASP A 524 33.87 -14.82 -0.47
CA ASP A 524 34.00 -13.97 0.70
C ASP A 524 33.35 -14.66 1.91
N SER A 525 34.17 -15.17 2.83
CA SER A 525 33.69 -15.92 4.01
C SER A 525 32.83 -15.08 4.95
N ARG A 526 32.86 -13.77 4.83
CA ARG A 526 32.08 -12.88 5.69
C ARG A 526 30.58 -13.00 5.42
N TYR A 527 30.14 -13.10 4.16
CA TYR A 527 28.72 -13.06 3.80
C TYR A 527 28.27 -14.10 2.76
N GLN A 528 29.21 -14.88 2.17
CA GLN A 528 28.90 -15.93 1.19
C GLN A 528 29.00 -17.30 1.80
N ALA A 529 27.87 -17.99 1.94
CA ALA A 529 27.79 -19.40 2.36
C ALA A 529 27.69 -20.32 1.14
N LEU A 530 28.13 -21.57 1.27
CA LEU A 530 28.07 -22.59 0.23
C LEU A 530 27.39 -23.85 0.76
N PHE A 531 26.50 -24.43 -0.04
CA PHE A 531 25.84 -25.68 0.25
C PHE A 531 25.85 -26.60 -0.96
N PRO A 532 26.63 -27.70 -0.93
CA PRO A 532 26.67 -28.66 -2.03
C PRO A 532 25.49 -29.65 -1.93
N ILE A 533 24.77 -29.82 -3.04
CA ILE A 533 23.79 -30.90 -3.16
C ILE A 533 24.43 -32.12 -3.83
N ARG A 534 24.08 -33.33 -3.37
CA ARG A 534 24.62 -34.55 -3.94
C ARG A 534 23.66 -35.15 -4.97
N GLY A 535 24.00 -34.96 -6.23
CA GLY A 535 23.19 -35.43 -7.35
C GLY A 535 21.89 -34.62 -7.57
N LYS A 536 20.95 -35.18 -8.29
CA LYS A 536 19.66 -34.51 -8.57
C LYS A 536 18.79 -34.49 -7.32
N ILE A 537 18.35 -33.30 -6.92
CA ILE A 537 17.40 -33.17 -5.82
C ILE A 537 16.07 -33.85 -6.15
N LEU A 538 15.36 -34.30 -5.11
CA LEU A 538 14.05 -34.93 -5.26
C LEU A 538 13.06 -34.05 -6.00
N ASN A 539 12.37 -34.62 -6.99
CA ASN A 539 11.27 -33.91 -7.65
C ASN A 539 10.05 -33.85 -6.73
N VAL A 540 9.86 -32.70 -6.11
CA VAL A 540 8.80 -32.44 -5.11
C VAL A 540 7.38 -32.48 -5.68
N LEU A 541 7.20 -32.37 -7.00
CA LEU A 541 5.88 -32.52 -7.65
C LEU A 541 5.46 -33.99 -7.76
N LYS A 542 6.42 -34.90 -7.85
CA LYS A 542 6.17 -36.35 -7.99
C LYS A 542 6.23 -37.11 -6.69
N ALA A 543 6.96 -36.57 -5.74
CA ALA A 543 7.19 -37.23 -4.46
C ALA A 543 6.00 -37.07 -3.52
N SER A 544 5.74 -38.09 -2.72
CA SER A 544 4.78 -37.94 -1.63
C SER A 544 5.31 -36.96 -0.57
N PRO A 545 4.43 -36.28 0.19
CA PRO A 545 4.85 -35.41 1.29
C PRO A 545 5.80 -36.13 2.28
N LYS A 546 5.61 -37.41 2.48
CA LYS A 546 6.46 -38.25 3.32
C LYS A 546 7.87 -38.35 2.74
N ASP A 547 7.99 -38.61 1.43
CA ASP A 547 9.28 -38.76 0.77
C ASP A 547 10.04 -37.45 0.72
N ILE A 548 9.33 -36.33 0.51
CA ILE A 548 9.91 -34.97 0.53
C ILE A 548 10.57 -34.73 1.89
N MET A 549 9.86 -35.03 2.98
CA MET A 549 10.36 -34.78 4.33
C MET A 549 11.40 -35.80 4.80
N GLN A 550 11.46 -36.97 4.19
CA GLN A 550 12.51 -37.97 4.44
C GLN A 550 13.77 -37.72 3.61
N ASN A 551 13.68 -36.87 2.58
CA ASN A 551 14.83 -36.57 1.74
C ASN A 551 15.85 -35.70 2.49
N GLN A 552 17.06 -36.19 2.63
CA GLN A 552 18.14 -35.54 3.39
C GLN A 552 18.52 -34.19 2.80
N GLU A 553 18.59 -34.06 1.47
CA GLU A 553 18.91 -32.78 0.80
C GLU A 553 17.85 -31.70 1.06
N THR A 554 16.58 -32.09 1.00
CA THR A 554 15.46 -31.22 1.35
C THR A 554 15.54 -30.75 2.81
N GLN A 555 15.78 -31.67 3.75
CA GLN A 555 15.93 -31.33 5.16
C GLN A 555 17.11 -30.38 5.39
N ASP A 556 18.21 -30.63 4.72
CA ASP A 556 19.44 -29.87 4.84
C ASP A 556 19.25 -28.44 4.30
N ILE A 557 18.57 -28.25 3.15
CA ILE A 557 18.25 -26.94 2.60
C ILE A 557 17.33 -26.17 3.58
N ILE A 558 16.28 -26.81 4.10
CA ILE A 558 15.38 -26.18 5.07
C ILE A 558 16.17 -25.74 6.32
N LYS A 559 17.06 -26.58 6.85
CA LYS A 559 17.93 -26.25 8.00
C LYS A 559 18.88 -25.10 7.69
N CYS A 560 19.49 -25.08 6.49
CA CYS A 560 20.39 -23.99 6.09
C CYS A 560 19.68 -22.65 6.05
N LEU A 561 18.46 -22.62 5.52
CA LEU A 561 17.70 -21.38 5.37
C LEU A 561 17.07 -20.92 6.70
N ASP A 562 16.70 -21.85 7.59
CA ASP A 562 16.18 -21.63 8.95
C ASP A 562 15.02 -20.60 9.04
N CYS A 563 14.19 -20.56 7.99
CA CYS A 563 13.06 -19.63 7.89
C CYS A 563 11.70 -20.31 8.05
N GLY A 564 11.68 -21.59 8.49
CA GLY A 564 10.46 -22.36 8.63
C GLY A 564 9.92 -22.87 7.29
N LEU A 565 8.71 -23.44 7.32
CA LEU A 565 8.02 -23.97 6.14
C LEU A 565 6.51 -23.84 6.32
N GLY A 566 5.78 -23.37 5.30
CA GLY A 566 4.33 -23.21 5.29
C GLY A 566 3.85 -22.10 6.25
N GLU A 567 2.97 -22.39 7.22
CA GLU A 567 2.47 -21.38 8.18
C GLU A 567 3.54 -20.78 9.08
N ASP A 568 4.60 -21.55 9.37
CA ASP A 568 5.71 -21.07 10.19
C ASP A 568 6.80 -20.40 9.32
N PHE A 569 6.59 -20.29 8.00
CA PHE A 569 7.53 -19.65 7.11
C PHE A 569 7.54 -18.13 7.35
N ASP A 570 8.73 -17.64 7.64
CA ASP A 570 8.97 -16.23 7.87
C ASP A 570 10.26 -15.84 7.12
N ILE A 571 10.08 -15.11 6.02
CA ILE A 571 11.19 -14.73 5.17
C ILE A 571 12.19 -13.80 5.86
N GLU A 572 11.75 -13.05 6.88
CA GLU A 572 12.63 -12.17 7.66
C GLU A 572 13.56 -12.97 8.61
N LYS A 573 13.19 -14.22 8.91
CA LYS A 573 14.05 -15.14 9.66
C LYS A 573 15.06 -15.87 8.79
N MET A 574 14.97 -15.74 7.47
CA MET A 574 15.87 -16.45 6.56
C MET A 574 17.32 -16.06 6.84
N ARG A 575 18.17 -17.06 7.07
CA ARG A 575 19.59 -16.84 7.44
C ARG A 575 20.38 -16.08 6.38
N TYR A 576 20.05 -16.28 5.11
CA TYR A 576 20.69 -15.64 3.98
C TYR A 576 19.66 -14.85 3.17
N HIS A 577 19.97 -13.60 2.88
CA HIS A 577 19.05 -12.74 2.14
C HIS A 577 18.78 -13.26 0.73
N ASN A 578 19.83 -13.71 0.04
CA ASN A 578 19.73 -14.24 -1.31
C ASN A 578 20.11 -15.72 -1.37
N VAL A 579 19.42 -16.46 -2.22
CA VAL A 579 19.73 -17.84 -2.58
C VAL A 579 20.16 -17.85 -4.04
N ILE A 580 21.34 -18.39 -4.31
CA ILE A 580 21.92 -18.42 -5.65
C ILE A 580 22.15 -19.90 -6.04
N ILE A 581 21.46 -20.36 -7.08
CA ILE A 581 21.66 -21.67 -7.65
C ILE A 581 22.91 -21.65 -8.54
N ALA A 582 23.94 -22.36 -8.15
CA ALA A 582 25.19 -22.48 -8.86
C ALA A 582 25.33 -23.89 -9.45
N ALA A 583 24.77 -24.08 -10.64
CA ALA A 583 24.82 -25.34 -11.38
C ALA A 583 25.67 -25.19 -12.65
N ASP A 584 26.13 -26.32 -13.17
CA ASP A 584 26.89 -26.38 -14.41
C ASP A 584 26.08 -25.82 -15.59
N ALA A 585 26.78 -25.36 -16.63
CA ALA A 585 26.14 -24.83 -17.83
C ALA A 585 25.59 -25.91 -18.78
N ASP A 586 25.72 -27.17 -18.42
CA ASP A 586 25.29 -28.32 -19.22
C ASP A 586 23.81 -28.73 -18.96
N VAL A 587 23.38 -29.82 -19.61
CA VAL A 587 21.99 -30.32 -19.51
C VAL A 587 21.66 -30.82 -18.10
N ASP A 588 22.62 -31.45 -17.42
CA ASP A 588 22.43 -31.99 -16.07
C ASP A 588 22.31 -30.84 -15.06
N GLY A 589 23.18 -29.83 -15.13
CA GLY A 589 23.08 -28.62 -14.30
C GLY A 589 21.80 -27.82 -14.55
N SER A 590 21.33 -27.76 -15.79
CA SER A 590 20.03 -27.18 -16.12
C SER A 590 18.87 -27.96 -15.49
N SER A 591 18.95 -29.31 -15.49
CA SER A 591 17.96 -30.17 -14.84
C SER A 591 17.94 -29.95 -13.32
N ILE A 592 19.12 -29.84 -12.69
CA ILE A 592 19.25 -29.58 -11.25
C ILE A 592 18.69 -28.20 -10.90
N SER A 593 19.02 -27.17 -11.69
CA SER A 593 18.45 -25.82 -11.52
C SER A 593 16.93 -25.83 -11.58
N ASN A 594 16.33 -26.51 -12.55
CA ASN A 594 14.88 -26.61 -12.69
C ASN A 594 14.24 -27.33 -11.49
N LEU A 595 14.86 -28.40 -10.98
CA LEU A 595 14.36 -29.11 -9.80
C LEU A 595 14.46 -28.25 -8.54
N LEU A 596 15.52 -27.45 -8.37
CA LEU A 596 15.65 -26.49 -7.26
C LEU A 596 14.62 -25.37 -7.37
N ILE A 597 14.41 -24.78 -8.56
CA ILE A 597 13.37 -23.80 -8.77
C ILE A 597 11.99 -24.37 -8.45
N THR A 598 11.70 -25.59 -8.91
CA THR A 598 10.46 -26.32 -8.57
C THR A 598 10.36 -26.57 -7.05
N TRP A 599 11.45 -26.86 -6.39
CA TRP A 599 11.52 -27.04 -4.94
C TRP A 599 11.15 -25.75 -4.19
N PHE A 600 11.74 -24.61 -4.57
CA PHE A 600 11.39 -23.32 -3.99
C PHE A 600 9.95 -22.92 -4.33
N TRP A 601 9.51 -23.13 -5.57
CA TRP A 601 8.14 -22.88 -5.98
C TRP A 601 7.11 -23.59 -5.11
N VAL A 602 7.34 -24.88 -4.80
CA VAL A 602 6.39 -25.70 -4.04
C VAL A 602 6.50 -25.49 -2.54
N LEU A 603 7.72 -25.37 -2.02
CA LEU A 603 7.97 -25.38 -0.57
C LEU A 603 8.18 -24.01 0.04
N MET A 604 8.77 -23.07 -0.68
CA MET A 604 9.10 -21.72 -0.21
C MET A 604 8.83 -20.66 -1.30
N PRO A 605 7.61 -20.51 -1.80
CA PRO A 605 7.30 -19.61 -2.92
C PRO A 605 7.63 -18.14 -2.63
N GLU A 606 7.57 -17.71 -1.37
CA GLU A 606 7.89 -16.33 -0.98
C GLU A 606 9.36 -15.95 -1.29
N VAL A 607 10.27 -16.91 -1.32
CA VAL A 607 11.67 -16.65 -1.71
C VAL A 607 11.75 -16.18 -3.17
N ILE A 608 10.90 -16.74 -4.04
CA ILE A 608 10.80 -16.34 -5.44
C ILE A 608 10.01 -15.02 -5.56
N LYS A 609 8.86 -14.91 -4.91
CA LYS A 609 7.98 -13.73 -4.97
C LYS A 609 8.70 -12.45 -4.50
N GLN A 610 9.54 -12.55 -3.48
CA GLN A 610 10.34 -11.42 -2.99
C GLN A 610 11.66 -11.23 -3.74
N GLY A 611 11.85 -11.96 -4.85
CA GLY A 611 13.02 -11.79 -5.71
C GLY A 611 14.34 -12.21 -5.06
N ARG A 612 14.31 -13.12 -4.06
CA ARG A 612 15.49 -13.57 -3.34
C ARG A 612 16.13 -14.86 -3.92
N LEU A 613 15.55 -15.42 -4.98
CA LEU A 613 16.09 -16.58 -5.68
C LEU A 613 16.76 -16.15 -6.99
N PHE A 614 18.00 -16.61 -7.17
CA PHE A 614 18.80 -16.31 -8.35
C PHE A 614 19.41 -17.59 -8.93
N ARG A 615 19.73 -17.55 -10.21
CA ARG A 615 20.55 -18.56 -10.89
C ARG A 615 21.84 -17.91 -11.36
N MET A 616 22.97 -18.51 -11.04
CA MET A 616 24.27 -18.12 -11.59
C MET A 616 24.33 -18.50 -13.08
N LEU A 617 24.73 -17.56 -13.92
CA LEU A 617 24.94 -17.78 -15.34
C LEU A 617 26.38 -18.22 -15.57
N SER A 618 26.64 -19.52 -15.40
CA SER A 618 27.96 -20.10 -15.58
C SER A 618 28.42 -19.97 -17.04
N PRO A 619 29.69 -19.60 -17.31
CA PRO A 619 30.17 -19.52 -18.66
C PRO A 619 30.26 -20.90 -19.31
N LEU A 620 29.80 -21.00 -20.55
CA LEU A 620 29.92 -22.20 -21.37
C LEU A 620 31.13 -22.14 -22.29
N TYR A 621 31.50 -20.93 -22.73
CA TYR A 621 32.65 -20.68 -23.62
C TYR A 621 33.53 -19.59 -23.08
N GLU A 622 34.84 -19.75 -23.32
CA GLU A 622 35.90 -18.74 -23.14
C GLU A 622 36.54 -18.46 -24.48
N ILE A 623 36.51 -17.21 -24.90
CA ILE A 623 37.17 -16.73 -26.15
C ILE A 623 38.40 -15.92 -25.76
N ILE A 624 39.59 -16.41 -26.10
CA ILE A 624 40.85 -15.77 -25.77
C ILE A 624 41.39 -15.03 -27.02
N VAL A 625 41.47 -13.72 -26.93
CA VAL A 625 42.09 -12.83 -27.93
C VAL A 625 43.51 -12.52 -27.51
N SER A 626 43.73 -12.17 -26.25
CA SER A 626 45.07 -11.91 -25.68
C SER A 626 45.10 -12.33 -24.21
N LYS A 627 46.25 -12.14 -23.54
CA LYS A 627 46.34 -12.40 -22.08
C LYS A 627 45.43 -11.48 -21.26
N ASP A 628 45.16 -10.27 -21.77
CA ASP A 628 44.41 -9.23 -21.08
C ASP A 628 43.00 -9.00 -21.71
N GLU A 629 42.65 -9.81 -22.73
CA GLU A 629 41.36 -9.72 -23.41
C GLU A 629 40.77 -11.10 -23.62
N ILE A 630 39.85 -11.44 -22.68
CA ILE A 630 39.18 -12.74 -22.63
C ILE A 630 37.68 -12.45 -22.49
N TYR A 631 36.84 -13.15 -23.23
CA TYR A 631 35.40 -13.05 -23.19
C TYR A 631 34.80 -14.37 -22.68
N TYR A 632 33.85 -14.26 -21.74
CA TYR A 632 33.12 -15.38 -21.20
C TYR A 632 31.69 -15.35 -21.69
N CYS A 633 31.25 -16.37 -22.39
CA CYS A 633 29.91 -16.48 -22.97
C CYS A 633 29.13 -17.58 -22.32
N VAL A 634 27.86 -17.30 -21.98
CA VAL A 634 26.99 -18.25 -21.25
C VAL A 634 26.25 -19.21 -22.20
N ASN A 635 26.19 -18.90 -23.49
CA ASN A 635 25.54 -19.72 -24.52
C ASN A 635 26.18 -19.54 -25.91
N ALA A 636 25.74 -20.33 -26.89
CA ALA A 636 26.26 -20.29 -28.23
C ALA A 636 25.90 -19.00 -29.00
N GLN A 637 24.77 -18.39 -28.69
CA GLN A 637 24.39 -17.11 -29.32
C GLN A 637 25.37 -16.00 -28.90
N GLU A 638 25.63 -15.85 -27.59
CA GLU A 638 26.56 -14.87 -27.08
C GLU A 638 27.98 -15.09 -27.62
N LYS A 639 28.39 -16.38 -27.76
CA LYS A 639 29.64 -16.73 -28.43
C LYS A 639 29.67 -16.20 -29.86
N ALA A 640 28.64 -16.46 -30.65
CA ALA A 640 28.52 -15.98 -32.02
C ALA A 640 28.55 -14.44 -32.11
N ASP A 641 27.83 -13.76 -31.22
CA ASP A 641 27.80 -12.29 -31.15
C ASP A 641 29.20 -11.70 -30.86
N VAL A 642 29.94 -12.33 -29.93
CA VAL A 642 31.33 -11.94 -29.61
C VAL A 642 32.27 -12.24 -30.76
N GLU A 643 32.15 -13.40 -31.42
CA GLU A 643 32.94 -13.73 -32.60
C GLU A 643 32.70 -12.73 -33.74
N ASP A 644 31.46 -12.34 -33.99
CA ASP A 644 31.15 -11.36 -35.03
C ASP A 644 31.64 -9.95 -34.67
N LYS A 645 31.55 -9.57 -33.40
CA LYS A 645 32.16 -8.32 -32.91
C LYS A 645 33.66 -8.29 -33.13
N LEU A 646 34.34 -9.37 -32.74
CA LEU A 646 35.79 -9.47 -32.90
C LEU A 646 36.24 -9.45 -34.40
N LYS A 647 35.46 -10.09 -35.28
CA LYS A 647 35.66 -10.00 -36.74
C LYS A 647 35.54 -8.56 -37.24
N GLN A 648 34.53 -7.81 -36.79
CA GLN A 648 34.32 -6.40 -37.15
C GLN A 648 35.50 -5.51 -36.64
N GLU A 649 36.03 -5.82 -35.47
CA GLU A 649 37.18 -5.13 -34.87
C GLU A 649 38.50 -5.57 -35.47
N ASN A 650 38.52 -6.51 -36.43
CA ASN A 650 39.74 -7.14 -37.03
C ASN A 650 40.66 -7.75 -35.97
N LYS A 651 40.10 -8.32 -34.90
CA LYS A 651 40.86 -9.02 -33.85
C LYS A 651 40.88 -10.51 -34.11
N GLU A 652 42.07 -11.11 -33.99
CA GLU A 652 42.25 -12.56 -34.18
C GLU A 652 41.93 -13.33 -32.87
N ILE A 653 41.08 -14.30 -32.96
CA ILE A 653 40.76 -15.21 -31.84
C ILE A 653 41.89 -16.25 -31.76
N LYS A 654 42.61 -16.26 -30.65
CA LYS A 654 43.69 -17.24 -30.43
C LYS A 654 43.21 -18.61 -30.05
N LYS A 655 42.17 -18.67 -29.22
CA LYS A 655 41.62 -19.95 -28.72
C LYS A 655 40.19 -19.77 -28.25
N ILE A 656 39.38 -20.80 -28.45
CA ILE A 656 38.05 -20.96 -27.83
C ILE A 656 38.12 -22.22 -27.00
N ASN A 657 37.80 -22.07 -25.71
CA ASN A 657 37.64 -23.20 -24.78
C ASN A 657 36.18 -23.36 -24.50
N ARG A 658 35.74 -24.62 -24.24
CA ARG A 658 34.40 -24.94 -23.73
C ARG A 658 34.56 -25.49 -22.32
N PHE A 659 33.84 -24.93 -21.37
CA PHE A 659 33.75 -25.45 -20.00
C PHE A 659 32.71 -26.59 -19.95
N LYS A 660 33.04 -27.70 -19.29
CA LYS A 660 32.13 -28.81 -19.07
C LYS A 660 31.40 -28.69 -17.73
N GLY A 661 32.00 -27.99 -16.77
CA GLY A 661 31.40 -27.79 -15.46
C GLY A 661 32.15 -26.76 -14.61
N LEU A 662 31.55 -26.33 -13.51
CA LEU A 662 32.11 -25.34 -12.57
C LEU A 662 33.44 -25.83 -11.95
N GLY A 663 33.59 -27.13 -11.75
CA GLY A 663 34.79 -27.72 -11.18
C GLY A 663 36.01 -27.65 -12.10
N GLU A 664 35.83 -27.40 -13.41
CA GLU A 664 36.91 -27.28 -14.39
C GLU A 664 37.30 -25.81 -14.65
N THR A 665 36.46 -24.87 -14.18
CA THR A 665 36.69 -23.42 -14.36
C THR A 665 37.75 -22.95 -13.38
N GLN A 666 38.70 -22.15 -13.88
CA GLN A 666 39.76 -21.57 -13.04
C GLN A 666 39.12 -20.72 -11.92
N PRO A 667 39.70 -20.75 -10.71
CA PRO A 667 39.13 -20.02 -9.57
C PRO A 667 38.92 -18.52 -9.82
N ASP A 668 39.88 -17.86 -10.46
CA ASP A 668 39.80 -16.42 -10.76
C ASP A 668 38.63 -16.09 -11.71
N VAL A 669 38.41 -16.93 -12.71
CA VAL A 669 37.29 -16.79 -13.65
C VAL A 669 35.96 -17.01 -12.90
N LEU A 670 35.91 -18.05 -12.07
CA LEU A 670 34.72 -18.39 -11.28
C LEU A 670 34.38 -17.27 -10.28
N PHE A 671 35.40 -16.60 -9.74
CA PHE A 671 35.21 -15.42 -8.90
C PHE A 671 34.52 -14.28 -9.69
N GLU A 672 35.12 -13.87 -10.82
CA GLU A 672 34.63 -12.76 -11.63
C GLU A 672 33.21 -12.97 -12.16
N VAL A 673 32.92 -14.17 -12.66
CA VAL A 673 31.63 -14.44 -13.33
C VAL A 673 30.54 -14.93 -12.36
N GLY A 674 30.88 -15.42 -11.17
CA GLY A 674 29.92 -16.05 -10.28
C GLY A 674 29.84 -15.49 -8.87
N MET A 675 30.96 -15.08 -8.27
CA MET A 675 31.01 -14.76 -6.83
C MET A 675 31.18 -13.27 -6.55
N ASN A 676 31.87 -12.51 -7.42
CA ASN A 676 32.10 -11.09 -7.22
C ASN A 676 30.82 -10.27 -7.44
N PRO A 677 30.24 -9.63 -6.42
CA PRO A 677 28.97 -8.90 -6.56
C PRO A 677 28.98 -7.79 -7.64
N GLU A 678 30.16 -7.24 -7.98
CA GLU A 678 30.31 -6.15 -8.95
C GLU A 678 30.33 -6.63 -10.42
N THR A 679 30.79 -7.86 -10.67
CA THR A 679 31.02 -8.36 -12.02
C THR A 679 30.24 -9.63 -12.37
N ARG A 680 29.76 -10.34 -11.35
CA ARG A 680 29.06 -11.63 -11.51
C ARG A 680 27.79 -11.50 -12.36
N ARG A 681 27.48 -12.57 -13.05
CA ARG A 681 26.29 -12.68 -13.89
C ARG A 681 25.31 -13.64 -13.23
N ILE A 682 24.24 -13.11 -12.68
CA ILE A 682 23.15 -13.87 -12.08
C ILE A 682 21.82 -13.45 -12.70
N ALA A 683 20.91 -14.38 -12.88
CA ALA A 683 19.54 -14.13 -13.33
C ALA A 683 18.61 -14.29 -12.11
N GLN A 684 17.82 -13.29 -11.84
CA GLN A 684 16.76 -13.37 -10.84
C GLN A 684 15.63 -14.26 -11.37
N ILE A 685 15.12 -15.15 -10.53
CA ILE A 685 13.96 -15.98 -10.83
C ILE A 685 12.72 -15.19 -10.42
N THR A 686 11.89 -14.84 -11.39
CA THR A 686 10.67 -14.05 -11.20
C THR A 686 9.44 -14.84 -11.67
N ILE A 687 8.28 -14.47 -11.13
CA ILE A 687 6.99 -15.01 -11.53
C ILE A 687 6.15 -13.85 -12.03
N GLU A 688 5.99 -13.75 -13.34
CA GLU A 688 5.17 -12.72 -13.99
C GLU A 688 3.71 -13.17 -14.19
N ASP A 689 3.50 -14.47 -14.35
CA ASP A 689 2.20 -15.09 -14.60
C ASP A 689 2.14 -16.45 -13.91
N VAL A 690 1.28 -16.56 -12.89
CA VAL A 690 1.17 -17.77 -12.04
C VAL A 690 0.69 -18.97 -12.84
N GLU A 691 -0.31 -18.80 -13.71
CA GLU A 691 -0.86 -19.91 -14.49
C GLU A 691 0.16 -20.47 -15.48
N LYS A 692 0.87 -19.58 -16.19
CA LYS A 692 1.95 -19.99 -17.11
C LYS A 692 3.11 -20.63 -16.38
N ALA A 693 3.51 -20.09 -15.22
CA ALA A 693 4.57 -20.69 -14.42
C ALA A 693 4.18 -22.09 -13.93
N GLU A 694 2.93 -22.28 -13.48
CA GLU A 694 2.43 -23.58 -13.08
C GLU A 694 2.35 -24.58 -14.27
N GLU A 695 1.88 -24.12 -15.43
CA GLU A 695 1.86 -24.92 -16.65
C GLU A 695 3.26 -25.37 -17.06
N ILE A 696 4.24 -24.48 -17.06
CA ILE A 696 5.63 -24.76 -17.41
C ILE A 696 6.26 -25.73 -16.39
N ILE A 697 6.07 -25.49 -15.11
CA ILE A 697 6.61 -26.34 -14.05
C ILE A 697 6.01 -27.73 -14.10
N ASN A 698 4.69 -27.84 -14.32
CA ASN A 698 4.02 -29.12 -14.51
C ASN A 698 4.47 -29.83 -15.79
N LEU A 699 4.69 -29.10 -16.88
CA LEU A 699 5.22 -29.65 -18.13
C LEU A 699 6.63 -30.21 -17.94
N ILE A 700 7.53 -29.46 -17.29
CA ILE A 700 8.93 -29.84 -17.11
C ILE A 700 9.09 -30.92 -16.05
N SER A 701 8.40 -30.79 -14.92
CA SER A 701 8.64 -31.60 -13.72
C SER A 701 7.47 -32.53 -13.34
N GLY A 702 6.29 -32.38 -13.95
CA GLY A 702 5.09 -33.20 -13.70
C GLY A 702 5.14 -34.58 -14.30
N ASP A 703 4.04 -35.36 -14.17
CA ASP A 703 3.96 -36.77 -14.57
C ASP A 703 3.65 -36.98 -16.06
N ASP A 704 3.10 -35.98 -16.75
CA ASP A 704 2.72 -36.10 -18.17
C ASP A 704 3.94 -36.07 -19.10
N VAL A 705 4.44 -37.27 -19.39
CA VAL A 705 5.60 -37.45 -20.29
C VAL A 705 5.20 -37.19 -21.75
N ASP A 706 3.96 -37.46 -22.13
CA ASP A 706 3.53 -37.32 -23.52
C ASP A 706 3.30 -35.86 -23.88
N ALA A 707 2.70 -35.05 -23.00
CA ALA A 707 2.62 -33.61 -23.15
C ALA A 707 4.02 -32.96 -23.25
N ARG A 708 5.00 -33.45 -22.47
CA ARG A 708 6.38 -32.98 -22.55
C ARG A 708 7.06 -33.31 -23.88
N LYS A 709 6.84 -34.52 -24.41
CA LYS A 709 7.35 -34.92 -25.74
C LYS A 709 6.73 -34.09 -26.84
N GLU A 710 5.42 -33.87 -26.78
CA GLU A 710 4.69 -33.06 -27.75
C GLU A 710 5.18 -31.61 -27.72
N TRP A 711 5.40 -31.05 -26.55
CA TRP A 711 5.94 -29.71 -26.42
C TRP A 711 7.35 -29.60 -27.04
N ILE A 712 8.24 -30.56 -26.77
CA ILE A 712 9.59 -30.61 -27.35
C ILE A 712 9.53 -30.71 -28.88
N MET A 713 8.59 -31.48 -29.44
CA MET A 713 8.43 -31.62 -30.90
C MET A 713 7.87 -30.35 -31.55
N ASN A 714 6.97 -29.65 -30.87
CA ASN A 714 6.33 -28.43 -31.38
C ASN A 714 7.17 -27.16 -31.16
N ASN A 715 8.15 -27.21 -30.27
CA ASN A 715 9.12 -26.12 -30.04
C ASN A 715 10.49 -26.59 -30.50
N PRO A 716 10.75 -26.55 -31.84
CA PRO A 716 12.01 -27.01 -32.37
C PRO A 716 13.12 -26.20 -31.76
N TYR A 717 13.98 -26.91 -31.24
CA TYR A 717 15.27 -26.71 -30.68
C TYR A 717 16.04 -25.50 -31.24
N THR A 718 16.49 -24.62 -30.38
CA THR A 718 17.55 -23.67 -30.71
C THR A 718 18.91 -24.37 -30.71
N PRO A 719 19.82 -24.03 -31.63
CA PRO A 719 21.13 -24.73 -31.80
C PRO A 719 22.01 -24.79 -30.56
N ASP A 720 21.66 -24.07 -29.53
CA ASP A 720 22.44 -23.93 -28.27
C ASP A 720 22.58 -25.22 -27.46
N VAL A 721 21.80 -26.24 -27.78
CA VAL A 721 21.76 -27.51 -27.03
C VAL A 721 22.24 -28.72 -27.85
N VAL A 722 22.50 -28.63 -29.16
CA VAL A 722 22.89 -29.75 -30.03
C VAL A 722 24.28 -29.61 -30.63
N GLU A 723 25.27 -29.52 -29.83
CA GLU A 723 26.54 -30.11 -30.21
C GLU A 723 26.87 -31.25 -29.24
N PHE A 724 25.97 -32.24 -29.18
CA PHE A 724 26.28 -33.53 -28.60
C PHE A 724 26.57 -34.52 -29.70
N ASN A 725 27.75 -35.07 -29.64
CA ASN A 725 28.28 -36.20 -30.42
C ASN A 725 28.77 -35.87 -31.82
N GLU A 726 29.90 -35.21 -31.95
CA GLU A 726 30.91 -35.55 -32.91
C GLU A 726 32.27 -35.36 -32.26
N GLU A 727 32.66 -36.37 -31.49
CA GLU A 727 34.03 -36.79 -31.28
C GLU A 727 34.00 -38.19 -30.71
N VAL A 728 33.75 -39.13 -31.61
CA VAL A 728 34.29 -40.47 -31.50
C VAL A 728 35.07 -40.70 -32.78
N GLU A 729 36.31 -40.33 -32.75
CA GLU A 729 37.46 -41.02 -33.37
C GLU A 729 38.76 -40.44 -32.82
#